data_56072d65dfa1725156e029c3967e6bee
#
_entry.id   56072d65dfa1725156e029c3967e6bee
#
_cell.length_a   1.000
_cell.length_b   1.000
_cell.length_c   1.000
_cell.angle_alpha   90.00
_cell.angle_beta   90.00
_cell.angle_gamma   90.00
#
_symmetry.space_group_name_H-M   'P 1'
#
loop_
_entity.id
_entity.type
_entity.pdbx_description
1 polymer ?
#
loop_
_entity_poly.entity_id
_entity_poly.type
_entity_poly.pdbx_seq_one_letter_code
_entity_poly.pdbx_strand_id
1 'polypeptide(L)'
;MMFFQIALLVGYLYAHLSRKFLSPRICMIVHCVAALTAGVLLNFDALHSTPRSDTDLSLAVCIQLTISLGAAFIVISATSPLLQSWFSISHPQQNPYRLYALSNAGSVLGLIAYPILVERFDLKWQSFAWMCLFFLLVGMLAISGLQILTAAKKSISQTQSVLESESKTEKAPFLDLILWIVLSATASLLLISIATFLSQEVAAHPFLWVLPLAIYLMTIIVCFERPGWYRRRLFQPLLTISAFSSVILFHLGTNAGLTLQAFGFLALLFVGSVVCHGELYRLRPNSTNLTSFYLAMALGGAIGGIFGVLIAPRIFNGFFELHVAVLLCTVTTTFIAFARQDDEDPSARLVNGYFFVSILASAPIVCSLLYFLHSDYQPNLLFRERNAYGMVSVSEDDQYRKMFNGQTNHGGQFLSEEKSNLASAYYSLGSGVDIAFQYARSQRLLADKKLNVGVIGLGSGAMLTYSKPGDQFTFYEINPVCETAARKYFTFLNEFEPEIIVGDGRIELQNELSHESNASPSGGREFDLIFLDAFSSDSIPIHLLTQEAIELYLKHLGDDGILIFHITNRFIDLRPVIRNVCRSHELTMAMLEHHDQEFDIHTRWIIASKNPELSKSDIILKNRVEIPDDLPNVQWTDQCAPLTPVVIWSNEIRSTH
;
A
#
# COMPACT_ATOMS: atom_id res chain seq x y z
N MET A 1 4.40 5.60 2.62
CA MET A 1 5.33 5.31 3.76
C MET A 1 6.59 6.18 3.72
N MET A 2 7.31 6.26 2.61
CA MET A 2 8.57 7.02 2.49
C MET A 2 8.46 8.49 2.94
N PHE A 3 7.42 9.23 2.51
CA PHE A 3 7.17 10.61 2.94
C PHE A 3 7.17 10.75 4.48
N PHE A 4 6.43 9.89 5.16
CA PHE A 4 6.32 9.94 6.63
C PHE A 4 7.64 9.62 7.34
N GLN A 5 8.47 8.75 6.76
CA GLN A 5 9.81 8.46 7.30
C GLN A 5 10.77 9.64 7.13
N ILE A 6 10.72 10.33 5.99
CA ILE A 6 11.51 11.55 5.75
C ILE A 6 11.02 12.67 6.68
N ALA A 7 9.72 12.88 6.80
CA ALA A 7 9.15 13.90 7.69
C ALA A 7 9.45 13.60 9.17
N LEU A 8 9.46 12.32 9.59
CA LEU A 8 9.92 11.88 10.91
C LEU A 8 11.41 12.23 11.12
N LEU A 9 12.27 11.98 10.14
CA LEU A 9 13.68 12.35 10.19
C LEU A 9 13.88 13.85 10.36
N VAL A 10 13.14 14.67 9.59
CA VAL A 10 13.16 16.14 9.72
C VAL A 10 12.71 16.58 11.11
N GLY A 11 11.64 15.99 11.66
CA GLY A 11 11.16 16.26 13.00
C GLY A 11 12.19 15.89 14.08
N TYR A 12 12.86 14.76 13.95
CA TYR A 12 13.90 14.34 14.89
C TYR A 12 15.17 15.19 14.77
N LEU A 13 15.53 15.63 13.57
CA LEU A 13 16.61 16.59 13.35
C LEU A 13 16.28 17.93 14.03
N TYR A 14 15.05 18.44 13.84
CA TYR A 14 14.57 19.63 14.53
C TYR A 14 14.66 19.46 16.06
N ALA A 15 14.20 18.34 16.60
CA ALA A 15 14.27 18.07 18.03
C ALA A 15 15.74 18.04 18.54
N HIS A 16 16.63 17.38 17.79
CA HIS A 16 18.05 17.30 18.13
C HIS A 16 18.73 18.69 18.12
N LEU A 17 18.54 19.46 17.05
CA LEU A 17 19.12 20.80 16.92
C LEU A 17 18.55 21.76 17.99
N SER A 18 17.25 21.72 18.24
CA SER A 18 16.61 22.52 19.28
C SER A 18 17.18 22.22 20.66
N ARG A 19 17.41 20.94 20.98
CA ARG A 19 18.03 20.55 22.26
C ARG A 19 19.50 20.93 22.35
N LYS A 20 20.23 20.93 21.24
CA LYS A 20 21.65 21.27 21.19
C LYS A 20 21.91 22.76 21.35
N PHE A 21 21.07 23.61 20.75
CA PHE A 21 21.32 25.04 20.66
C PHE A 21 20.42 25.91 21.57
N LEU A 22 19.30 25.39 22.06
CA LEU A 22 18.35 26.14 22.87
C LEU A 22 18.31 25.63 24.31
N SER A 23 18.13 26.55 25.26
CA SER A 23 17.81 26.14 26.62
C SER A 23 16.46 25.39 26.65
N PRO A 24 16.22 24.49 27.63
CA PRO A 24 14.96 23.73 27.71
C PRO A 24 13.70 24.62 27.70
N ARG A 25 13.78 25.82 28.29
CA ARG A 25 12.65 26.78 28.31
C ARG A 25 12.38 27.37 26.92
N ILE A 26 13.43 27.84 26.24
CA ILE A 26 13.31 28.42 24.89
C ILE A 26 12.88 27.34 23.91
N CYS A 27 13.47 26.15 23.98
CA CYS A 27 13.09 24.99 23.16
C CYS A 27 11.59 24.68 23.27
N MET A 28 11.04 24.69 24.49
CA MET A 28 9.63 24.44 24.72
C MET A 28 8.74 25.53 24.09
N ILE A 29 9.07 26.83 24.33
CA ILE A 29 8.32 27.95 23.76
C ILE A 29 8.33 27.87 22.23
N VAL A 30 9.52 27.67 21.62
CA VAL A 30 9.66 27.53 20.17
C VAL A 30 8.84 26.36 19.65
N HIS A 31 8.84 25.23 20.37
CA HIS A 31 8.07 24.06 19.96
C HIS A 31 6.54 24.27 20.06
N CYS A 32 6.06 24.94 21.12
CA CYS A 32 4.64 25.31 21.22
C CYS A 32 4.20 26.29 20.13
N VAL A 33 5.04 27.29 19.81
CA VAL A 33 4.77 28.23 18.71
C VAL A 33 4.77 27.51 17.36
N ALA A 34 5.75 26.64 17.13
CA ALA A 34 5.81 25.82 15.90
C ALA A 34 4.57 24.93 15.77
N ALA A 35 4.10 24.34 16.88
CA ALA A 35 2.89 23.50 16.87
C ALA A 35 1.63 24.32 16.57
N LEU A 36 1.47 25.49 17.15
CA LEU A 36 0.36 26.40 16.84
C LEU A 36 0.38 26.82 15.37
N THR A 37 1.55 27.23 14.86
CA THR A 37 1.72 27.61 13.45
C THR A 37 1.41 26.46 12.50
N ALA A 38 1.90 25.26 12.83
CA ALA A 38 1.63 24.07 12.04
C ALA A 38 0.13 23.72 12.01
N GLY A 39 -0.59 23.91 13.12
CA GLY A 39 -2.04 23.72 13.17
C GLY A 39 -2.81 24.72 12.29
N VAL A 40 -2.34 25.96 12.18
CA VAL A 40 -2.93 26.98 11.29
C VAL A 40 -2.63 26.68 9.81
N LEU A 41 -1.48 26.07 9.52
CA LEU A 41 -1.06 25.71 8.15
C LEU A 41 -1.68 24.39 7.64
N LEU A 42 -2.45 23.67 8.45
CA LEU A 42 -3.14 22.46 8.02
C LEU A 42 -4.11 22.79 6.87
N ASN A 43 -3.92 22.10 5.76
CA ASN A 43 -4.73 22.28 4.57
C ASN A 43 -5.14 20.92 3.97
N PHE A 44 -6.24 20.37 4.46
CA PHE A 44 -6.77 19.09 3.96
C PHE A 44 -7.31 19.19 2.53
N ASP A 45 -7.74 20.38 2.08
CA ASP A 45 -8.26 20.56 0.71
C ASP A 45 -7.18 20.33 -0.35
N ALA A 46 -5.91 20.56 0.00
CA ALA A 46 -4.80 20.27 -0.91
C ALA A 46 -4.64 18.79 -1.25
N LEU A 47 -5.16 17.87 -0.41
CA LEU A 47 -5.16 16.43 -0.69
C LEU A 47 -6.13 16.04 -1.81
N HIS A 48 -7.12 16.88 -2.09
CA HIS A 48 -8.12 16.65 -3.15
C HIS A 48 -7.73 17.24 -4.50
N SER A 49 -6.59 17.95 -4.59
CA SER A 49 -6.12 18.50 -5.85
C SER A 49 -5.57 17.37 -6.75
N THR A 50 -6.08 17.28 -7.97
CA THR A 50 -5.57 16.31 -8.95
C THR A 50 -4.13 16.67 -9.36
N PRO A 51 -3.18 15.71 -9.35
CA PRO A 51 -1.84 15.94 -9.89
C PRO A 51 -1.90 16.32 -11.36
N ARG A 52 -1.00 17.18 -11.83
CA ARG A 52 -0.85 17.45 -13.26
C ARG A 52 -0.32 16.20 -13.95
N SER A 53 -0.85 15.91 -15.15
CA SER A 53 -0.48 14.73 -15.95
C SER A 53 1.02 14.61 -16.27
N ASP A 54 1.76 15.72 -16.28
CA ASP A 54 3.19 15.77 -16.63
C ASP A 54 4.14 15.50 -15.46
N THR A 55 3.63 15.29 -14.24
CA THR A 55 4.49 15.09 -13.06
C THR A 55 4.56 13.62 -12.66
N ASP A 56 5.76 13.15 -12.25
CA ASP A 56 5.91 11.85 -11.61
C ASP A 56 4.92 11.73 -10.43
N LEU A 57 4.07 10.70 -10.47
CA LEU A 57 3.00 10.50 -9.48
C LEU A 57 3.55 10.48 -8.05
N SER A 58 4.71 9.85 -7.84
CA SER A 58 5.33 9.76 -6.52
C SER A 58 5.74 11.14 -6.00
N LEU A 59 6.27 11.99 -6.88
CA LEU A 59 6.64 13.36 -6.54
C LEU A 59 5.40 14.21 -6.26
N ALA A 60 4.36 14.09 -7.08
CA ALA A 60 3.11 14.82 -6.90
C ALA A 60 2.46 14.51 -5.54
N VAL A 61 2.35 13.22 -5.17
CA VAL A 61 1.84 12.78 -3.86
C VAL A 61 2.70 13.31 -2.72
N CYS A 62 4.04 13.29 -2.84
CA CYS A 62 4.92 13.85 -1.81
C CYS A 62 4.73 15.37 -1.64
N ILE A 63 4.53 16.11 -2.71
CA ILE A 63 4.26 17.56 -2.67
C ILE A 63 2.92 17.83 -1.99
N GLN A 64 1.86 17.12 -2.37
CA GLN A 64 0.53 17.25 -1.77
C GLN A 64 0.57 16.96 -0.26
N LEU A 65 1.18 15.87 0.16
CA LEU A 65 1.34 15.53 1.57
C LEU A 65 2.18 16.58 2.33
N THR A 66 3.21 17.14 1.69
CA THR A 66 4.03 18.19 2.29
C THR A 66 3.23 19.46 2.55
N ILE A 67 2.44 19.89 1.57
CA ILE A 67 1.60 21.10 1.68
C ILE A 67 0.48 20.88 2.70
N SER A 68 -0.15 19.71 2.70
CA SER A 68 -1.33 19.43 3.52
C SER A 68 -0.98 19.16 4.98
N LEU A 69 -0.02 18.27 5.23
CA LEU A 69 0.25 17.67 6.54
C LEU A 69 1.69 17.86 7.02
N GLY A 70 2.61 18.26 6.13
CA GLY A 70 4.04 18.20 6.40
C GLY A 70 4.47 18.94 7.67
N ALA A 71 4.04 20.20 7.84
CA ALA A 71 4.38 20.99 9.02
C ALA A 71 3.86 20.35 10.32
N ALA A 72 2.61 19.91 10.33
CA ALA A 72 1.98 19.30 11.49
C ALA A 72 2.64 17.96 11.84
N PHE A 73 2.94 17.14 10.83
CA PHE A 73 3.58 15.83 11.04
C PHE A 73 5.02 15.99 11.57
N ILE A 74 5.80 16.95 11.05
CA ILE A 74 7.16 17.24 11.55
C ILE A 74 7.12 17.63 13.02
N VAL A 75 6.18 18.49 13.42
CA VAL A 75 6.05 18.93 14.82
C VAL A 75 5.59 17.79 15.73
N ILE A 76 4.60 17.00 15.32
CA ILE A 76 4.15 15.82 16.07
C ILE A 76 5.33 14.84 16.27
N SER A 77 6.08 14.58 15.20
CA SER A 77 7.24 13.67 15.23
C SER A 77 8.31 14.15 16.22
N ALA A 78 8.58 15.46 16.24
CA ALA A 78 9.55 16.07 17.17
C ALA A 78 9.09 16.05 18.63
N THR A 79 7.78 16.00 18.87
CA THR A 79 7.19 16.05 20.22
C THR A 79 7.68 14.89 21.09
N SER A 80 7.71 13.66 20.55
CA SER A 80 8.11 12.47 21.33
C SER A 80 9.54 12.56 21.87
N PRO A 81 10.59 12.80 21.08
CA PRO A 81 11.96 12.92 21.59
C PRO A 81 12.18 14.16 22.48
N LEU A 82 11.45 15.27 22.24
CA LEU A 82 11.52 16.45 23.11
C LEU A 82 10.92 16.17 24.48
N LEU A 83 9.73 15.59 24.55
CA LEU A 83 9.10 15.21 25.82
C LEU A 83 9.96 14.24 26.62
N GLN A 84 10.55 13.23 25.96
CA GLN A 84 11.46 12.29 26.62
C GLN A 84 12.71 12.99 27.17
N SER A 85 13.28 13.92 26.40
CA SER A 85 14.41 14.72 26.85
C SER A 85 14.08 15.60 28.04
N TRP A 86 12.91 16.24 28.05
CA TRP A 86 12.45 17.05 29.21
C TRP A 86 12.11 16.18 30.42
N PHE A 87 11.52 15.00 30.17
CA PHE A 87 11.24 14.03 31.23
C PHE A 87 12.53 13.52 31.88
N SER A 88 13.58 13.25 31.13
CA SER A 88 14.86 12.80 31.68
C SER A 88 15.55 13.84 32.55
N ILE A 89 15.30 15.15 32.30
CA ILE A 89 15.80 16.24 33.13
C ILE A 89 15.01 16.33 34.43
N SER A 90 13.68 16.17 34.37
CA SER A 90 12.81 16.31 35.56
C SER A 90 12.79 15.03 36.42
N HIS A 91 13.08 13.87 35.86
CA HIS A 91 13.05 12.56 36.51
C HIS A 91 14.31 11.73 36.17
N PRO A 92 15.51 12.11 36.70
CA PRO A 92 16.78 11.46 36.28
C PRO A 92 16.87 9.97 36.61
N GLN A 93 16.10 9.49 37.58
CA GLN A 93 16.07 8.09 38.03
C GLN A 93 15.15 7.20 37.20
N GLN A 94 14.33 7.77 36.29
CA GLN A 94 13.36 7.03 35.50
C GLN A 94 13.85 6.81 34.06
N ASN A 95 13.43 5.69 33.46
CA ASN A 95 13.81 5.35 32.10
C ASN A 95 12.94 6.11 31.07
N PRO A 96 13.49 7.10 30.33
CA PRO A 96 12.72 7.88 29.37
C PRO A 96 12.29 7.05 28.13
N TYR A 97 12.96 5.95 27.83
CA TYR A 97 12.66 5.08 26.67
C TYR A 97 11.29 4.40 26.76
N ARG A 98 10.69 4.29 27.96
CA ARG A 98 9.31 3.80 28.14
C ARG A 98 8.27 4.74 27.52
N LEU A 99 8.54 6.03 27.47
CA LEU A 99 7.66 6.99 26.78
C LEU A 99 7.64 6.76 25.26
N TYR A 100 8.73 6.23 24.70
CA TYR A 100 8.75 5.84 23.29
C TYR A 100 7.83 4.64 23.02
N ALA A 101 7.85 3.64 23.89
CA ALA A 101 6.91 2.52 23.80
C ALA A 101 5.44 3.01 23.94
N LEU A 102 5.16 3.93 24.85
CA LEU A 102 3.81 4.51 25.02
C LEU A 102 3.35 5.28 23.77
N SER A 103 4.24 6.09 23.16
CA SER A 103 3.94 6.81 21.92
C SER A 103 3.58 5.84 20.78
N ASN A 104 4.35 4.75 20.62
CA ASN A 104 4.06 3.73 19.62
C ASN A 104 2.77 2.94 19.92
N ALA A 105 2.43 2.73 21.20
CA ALA A 105 1.14 2.13 21.58
C ALA A 105 -0.04 3.01 21.13
N GLY A 106 0.06 4.34 21.28
CA GLY A 106 -0.92 5.27 20.72
C GLY A 106 -1.05 5.16 19.20
N SER A 107 0.08 4.98 18.50
CA SER A 107 0.08 4.77 17.03
C SER A 107 -0.62 3.47 16.63
N VAL A 108 -0.40 2.37 17.35
CA VAL A 108 -1.10 1.09 17.11
C VAL A 108 -2.60 1.23 17.35
N LEU A 109 -3.00 1.91 18.43
CA LEU A 109 -4.42 2.17 18.71
C LEU A 109 -5.06 3.00 17.60
N GLY A 110 -4.41 4.06 17.12
CA GLY A 110 -4.88 4.86 15.99
C GLY A 110 -5.00 4.05 14.70
N LEU A 111 -4.01 3.20 14.42
CA LEU A 111 -3.99 2.33 13.25
C LEU A 111 -5.16 1.33 13.24
N ILE A 112 -5.46 0.72 14.39
CA ILE A 112 -6.57 -0.23 14.54
C ILE A 112 -7.92 0.49 14.59
N ALA A 113 -7.98 1.67 15.19
CA ALA A 113 -9.21 2.47 15.28
C ALA A 113 -9.69 2.94 13.89
N TYR A 114 -8.79 3.12 12.92
CA TYR A 114 -9.15 3.62 11.62
C TYR A 114 -10.19 2.71 10.91
N PRO A 115 -9.93 1.44 10.61
CA PRO A 115 -10.90 0.58 9.93
C PRO A 115 -12.15 0.27 10.76
N ILE A 116 -12.06 0.33 12.09
CA ILE A 116 -13.19 -0.04 12.97
C ILE A 116 -14.15 1.13 13.18
N LEU A 117 -13.60 2.34 13.38
CA LEU A 117 -14.36 3.51 13.82
C LEU A 117 -14.33 4.65 12.82
N VAL A 118 -13.12 5.02 12.32
CA VAL A 118 -12.90 6.30 11.62
C VAL A 118 -13.38 6.25 10.18
N GLU A 119 -13.18 5.14 9.50
CA GLU A 119 -13.52 4.96 8.08
C GLU A 119 -15.03 5.15 7.76
N ARG A 120 -15.89 5.10 8.80
CA ARG A 120 -17.35 5.26 8.67
C ARG A 120 -17.81 6.73 8.56
N PHE A 121 -16.91 7.65 8.84
CA PHE A 121 -17.20 9.08 8.82
C PHE A 121 -16.68 9.72 7.54
N ASP A 122 -17.39 10.74 7.07
CA ASP A 122 -16.96 11.53 5.92
C ASP A 122 -15.60 12.20 6.16
N LEU A 123 -14.81 12.39 5.11
CA LEU A 123 -13.48 13.02 5.19
C LEU A 123 -13.51 14.41 5.86
N LYS A 124 -14.60 15.17 5.70
CA LYS A 124 -14.80 16.47 6.37
C LYS A 124 -14.83 16.31 7.90
N TRP A 125 -15.57 15.32 8.40
CA TRP A 125 -15.62 15.01 9.84
C TRP A 125 -14.30 14.45 10.34
N GLN A 126 -13.64 13.60 9.57
CA GLN A 126 -12.31 13.09 9.91
C GLN A 126 -11.30 14.24 10.02
N SER A 127 -11.27 15.16 9.05
CA SER A 127 -10.40 16.34 9.05
C SER A 127 -10.67 17.26 10.22
N PHE A 128 -11.94 17.52 10.55
CA PHE A 128 -12.34 18.32 11.71
C PHE A 128 -11.92 17.66 13.03
N ALA A 129 -12.19 16.37 13.19
CA ALA A 129 -11.79 15.64 14.40
C ALA A 129 -10.25 15.62 14.56
N TRP A 130 -9.51 15.42 13.48
CA TRP A 130 -8.06 15.45 13.48
C TRP A 130 -7.52 16.82 13.90
N MET A 131 -8.10 17.90 13.39
CA MET A 131 -7.75 19.27 13.77
C MET A 131 -8.03 19.54 15.25
N CYS A 132 -9.19 19.12 15.76
CA CYS A 132 -9.53 19.24 17.18
C CYS A 132 -8.54 18.49 18.08
N LEU A 133 -8.18 17.24 17.71
CA LEU A 133 -7.20 16.44 18.45
C LEU A 133 -5.80 17.05 18.40
N PHE A 134 -5.42 17.64 17.25
CA PHE A 134 -4.15 18.34 17.13
C PHE A 134 -4.06 19.55 18.04
N PHE A 135 -5.08 20.42 18.10
CA PHE A 135 -5.09 21.56 19.02
C PHE A 135 -5.20 21.15 20.49
N LEU A 136 -5.89 20.02 20.78
CA LEU A 136 -5.86 19.43 22.12
C LEU A 136 -4.43 19.01 22.50
N LEU A 137 -3.69 18.36 21.59
CA LEU A 137 -2.29 18.03 21.81
C LEU A 137 -1.45 19.28 22.08
N VAL A 138 -1.62 20.35 21.32
CA VAL A 138 -0.93 21.63 21.55
C VAL A 138 -1.23 22.20 22.94
N GLY A 139 -2.49 22.14 23.38
CA GLY A 139 -2.89 22.55 24.74
C GLY A 139 -2.22 21.72 25.83
N MET A 140 -2.18 20.38 25.63
CA MET A 140 -1.50 19.47 26.58
C MET A 140 0.01 19.71 26.63
N LEU A 141 0.64 20.00 25.47
CA LEU A 141 2.06 20.39 25.40
C LEU A 141 2.33 21.69 26.18
N ALA A 142 1.49 22.70 26.03
CA ALA A 142 1.62 23.96 26.77
C ALA A 142 1.50 23.75 28.30
N ILE A 143 0.53 22.94 28.74
CA ILE A 143 0.35 22.59 30.17
C ILE A 143 1.57 21.84 30.69
N SER A 144 2.03 20.80 29.98
CA SER A 144 3.21 20.02 30.36
C SER A 144 4.45 20.89 30.42
N GLY A 145 4.58 21.80 29.48
CA GLY A 145 5.64 22.78 29.47
C GLY A 145 5.64 23.71 30.69
N LEU A 146 4.49 24.25 31.07
CA LEU A 146 4.35 25.08 32.28
C LEU A 146 4.74 24.30 33.53
N GLN A 147 4.38 23.03 33.66
CA GLN A 147 4.75 22.17 34.78
C GLN A 147 6.27 21.97 34.86
N ILE A 148 6.94 21.74 33.73
CA ILE A 148 8.40 21.59 33.66
C ILE A 148 9.10 22.90 34.06
N LEU A 149 8.59 24.05 33.60
CA LEU A 149 9.13 25.37 33.97
C LEU A 149 9.04 25.66 35.47
N THR A 150 7.93 25.26 36.11
CA THR A 150 7.72 25.45 37.56
C THR A 150 8.55 24.47 38.37
N ALA A 151 8.68 23.21 37.94
CA ALA A 151 9.52 22.22 38.61
C ALA A 151 11.02 22.58 38.54
N ALA A 152 11.49 23.07 37.36
CA ALA A 152 12.87 23.50 37.20
C ALA A 152 13.26 24.69 38.11
N LYS A 153 12.32 25.58 38.45
CA LYS A 153 12.56 26.65 39.44
C LYS A 153 12.85 26.11 40.84
N LYS A 154 12.23 24.98 41.23
CA LYS A 154 12.45 24.35 42.53
C LYS A 154 13.76 23.55 42.59
N SER A 155 14.20 22.98 41.49
CA SER A 155 15.40 22.12 41.44
C SER A 155 16.72 22.91 41.34
N ILE A 156 16.72 24.13 40.79
CA ILE A 156 17.95 24.95 40.62
C ILE A 156 18.62 25.26 41.95
N SER A 157 17.90 25.29 43.07
CA SER A 157 18.49 25.53 44.40
C SER A 157 19.19 24.29 45.00
N GLN A 158 19.02 23.10 44.45
CA GLN A 158 19.63 21.87 44.96
C GLN A 158 20.66 21.21 44.01
N THR A 159 20.72 21.63 42.75
CA THR A 159 21.41 20.86 41.68
C THR A 159 22.76 21.50 41.26
N GLN A 160 23.16 22.65 41.79
CA GLN A 160 24.45 23.27 41.42
C GLN A 160 25.68 22.41 41.78
N SER A 161 25.58 21.53 42.80
CA SER A 161 26.68 20.64 43.17
C SER A 161 26.82 19.34 42.36
N VAL A 162 25.77 18.96 41.59
CA VAL A 162 25.77 17.74 40.79
C VAL A 162 26.17 18.00 39.31
N LEU A 163 25.93 19.22 38.82
CA LEU A 163 26.22 19.59 37.41
C LEU A 163 27.73 19.75 37.11
N GLU A 164 28.57 19.98 38.11
CA GLU A 164 30.02 20.06 37.90
C GLU A 164 30.70 18.68 37.73
N SER A 165 30.06 17.59 38.13
CA SER A 165 30.58 16.22 38.02
C SER A 165 30.26 15.54 36.69
N GLU A 166 29.24 15.98 35.90
CA GLU A 166 28.79 15.34 34.66
C GLU A 166 29.24 16.05 33.37
N SER A 167 30.21 16.95 33.41
CA SER A 167 30.58 17.80 32.28
C SER A 167 31.47 17.11 31.21
N LYS A 168 31.62 15.79 31.23
CA LYS A 168 32.16 15.04 30.09
C LYS A 168 31.03 14.35 29.34
N THR A 169 30.46 15.06 28.37
CA THR A 169 29.56 14.46 27.36
C THR A 169 30.41 13.47 26.54
N GLU A 170 30.48 12.21 26.97
CA GLU A 170 31.07 11.16 26.14
C GLU A 170 30.25 11.06 24.85
N LYS A 171 30.86 11.37 23.73
CA LYS A 171 30.27 11.16 22.41
C LYS A 171 30.02 9.66 22.27
N ALA A 172 28.84 9.31 21.75
CA ALA A 172 28.55 7.93 21.42
C ALA A 172 29.67 7.39 20.50
N PRO A 173 30.15 6.16 20.73
CA PRO A 173 31.13 5.54 19.85
C PRO A 173 30.64 5.57 18.40
N PHE A 174 31.50 5.87 17.45
CA PHE A 174 31.12 5.97 16.03
C PHE A 174 30.49 4.66 15.50
N LEU A 175 30.99 3.53 15.98
CA LEU A 175 30.43 2.22 15.64
C LEU A 175 28.97 2.08 16.11
N ASP A 176 28.63 2.55 17.32
CA ASP A 176 27.26 2.46 17.84
C ASP A 176 26.30 3.31 17.00
N LEU A 177 26.74 4.50 16.55
CA LEU A 177 25.96 5.34 15.63
C LEU A 177 25.66 4.61 14.32
N ILE A 178 26.63 3.95 13.71
CA ILE A 178 26.45 3.15 12.50
C ILE A 178 25.46 2.00 12.78
N LEU A 179 25.62 1.29 13.88
CA LEU A 179 24.76 0.17 14.23
C LEU A 179 23.31 0.61 14.46
N TRP A 180 23.07 1.77 15.08
CA TRP A 180 21.72 2.33 15.22
C TRP A 180 21.07 2.61 13.86
N ILE A 181 21.84 3.19 12.92
CA ILE A 181 21.35 3.46 11.56
C ILE A 181 21.07 2.15 10.82
N VAL A 182 21.99 1.20 10.82
CA VAL A 182 21.88 -0.05 10.06
C VAL A 182 20.73 -0.92 10.58
N LEU A 183 20.61 -1.09 11.91
CA LEU A 183 19.52 -1.87 12.50
C LEU A 183 18.15 -1.27 12.18
N SER A 184 18.02 0.06 12.26
CA SER A 184 16.78 0.75 11.94
C SER A 184 16.46 0.70 10.45
N ALA A 185 17.47 0.83 9.58
CA ALA A 185 17.32 0.69 8.14
C ALA A 185 16.86 -0.73 7.76
N THR A 186 17.47 -1.73 8.37
CA THR A 186 17.13 -3.15 8.15
C THR A 186 15.68 -3.45 8.57
N ALA A 187 15.27 -3.01 9.77
CA ALA A 187 13.92 -3.23 10.26
C ALA A 187 12.87 -2.52 9.39
N SER A 188 13.16 -1.28 8.96
CA SER A 188 12.29 -0.51 8.06
C SER A 188 12.20 -1.14 6.67
N LEU A 189 13.32 -1.59 6.11
CA LEU A 189 13.36 -2.27 4.83
C LEU A 189 12.58 -3.59 4.88
N LEU A 190 12.74 -4.37 5.96
CA LEU A 190 12.01 -5.61 6.16
C LEU A 190 10.48 -5.37 6.22
N LEU A 191 10.05 -4.33 6.95
CA LEU A 191 8.63 -3.92 6.98
C LEU A 191 8.10 -3.60 5.58
N ILE A 192 8.80 -2.73 4.86
CA ILE A 192 8.35 -2.24 3.55
C ILE A 192 8.33 -3.37 2.54
N SER A 193 9.40 -4.17 2.48
CA SER A 193 9.50 -5.29 1.53
C SER A 193 8.41 -6.33 1.77
N ILE A 194 8.17 -6.72 3.02
CA ILE A 194 7.12 -7.69 3.36
C ILE A 194 5.72 -7.11 3.11
N ALA A 195 5.46 -5.85 3.51
CA ALA A 195 4.17 -5.22 3.28
C ALA A 195 3.86 -5.12 1.79
N THR A 196 4.83 -4.70 0.97
CA THR A 196 4.67 -4.59 -0.49
C THR A 196 4.47 -5.97 -1.13
N PHE A 197 5.30 -6.95 -0.75
CA PHE A 197 5.19 -8.31 -1.27
C PHE A 197 3.82 -8.94 -0.94
N LEU A 198 3.39 -8.84 0.32
CA LEU A 198 2.08 -9.37 0.74
C LEU A 198 0.92 -8.70 -0.01
N SER A 199 0.97 -7.38 -0.21
CA SER A 199 -0.12 -6.63 -0.85
C SER A 199 -0.20 -6.85 -2.36
N GLN A 200 0.93 -7.11 -3.02
CA GLN A 200 0.98 -7.24 -4.48
C GLN A 200 1.02 -8.68 -4.98
N GLU A 201 1.69 -9.58 -4.24
CA GLU A 201 1.93 -10.95 -4.69
C GLU A 201 1.11 -12.00 -3.94
N VAL A 202 0.67 -11.70 -2.71
CA VAL A 202 -0.01 -12.70 -1.89
C VAL A 202 -1.51 -12.48 -1.86
N ALA A 203 -1.95 -11.27 -1.52
CA ALA A 203 -3.36 -10.92 -1.49
C ALA A 203 -3.57 -9.40 -1.54
N ALA A 204 -4.40 -8.93 -2.43
CA ALA A 204 -4.84 -7.53 -2.49
C ALA A 204 -5.94 -7.22 -1.46
N HIS A 205 -5.81 -7.76 -0.24
CA HIS A 205 -6.80 -7.53 0.82
C HIS A 205 -6.64 -6.11 1.40
N PRO A 206 -7.71 -5.32 1.52
CA PRO A 206 -7.64 -3.90 1.90
C PRO A 206 -6.90 -3.60 3.19
N PHE A 207 -6.97 -4.49 4.18
CA PHE A 207 -6.34 -4.30 5.49
C PHE A 207 -4.99 -5.02 5.65
N LEU A 208 -4.50 -5.66 4.59
CA LEU A 208 -3.26 -6.42 4.68
C LEU A 208 -2.03 -5.53 4.96
N TRP A 209 -2.06 -4.24 4.58
CA TRP A 209 -1.00 -3.28 4.90
C TRP A 209 -1.00 -2.84 6.37
N VAL A 210 -2.15 -2.90 7.06
CA VAL A 210 -2.28 -2.53 8.49
C VAL A 210 -1.52 -3.51 9.38
N LEU A 211 -1.62 -4.80 9.09
CA LEU A 211 -1.07 -5.86 9.92
C LEU A 211 0.46 -5.85 10.01
N PRO A 212 1.24 -5.73 8.92
CA PRO A 212 2.69 -5.57 8.98
C PRO A 212 3.13 -4.37 9.82
N LEU A 213 2.47 -3.22 9.63
CA LEU A 213 2.79 -2.01 10.38
C LEU A 213 2.46 -2.17 11.87
N ALA A 214 1.32 -2.79 12.20
CA ALA A 214 0.96 -3.09 13.59
C ALA A 214 1.98 -4.01 14.26
N ILE A 215 2.40 -5.08 13.57
CA ILE A 215 3.45 -6.00 14.06
C ILE A 215 4.75 -5.24 14.30
N TYR A 216 5.19 -4.44 13.35
CA TYR A 216 6.41 -3.64 13.47
C TYR A 216 6.37 -2.71 14.69
N LEU A 217 5.29 -1.96 14.89
CA LEU A 217 5.12 -1.07 16.04
C LEU A 217 5.04 -1.87 17.36
N MET A 218 4.36 -3.02 17.37
CA MET A 218 4.30 -3.89 18.53
C MET A 218 5.69 -4.40 18.94
N THR A 219 6.59 -4.69 18.00
CA THR A 219 7.96 -5.12 18.33
C THR A 219 8.77 -3.99 18.97
N ILE A 220 8.56 -2.72 18.57
CA ILE A 220 9.14 -1.55 19.25
C ILE A 220 8.61 -1.46 20.68
N ILE A 221 7.29 -1.55 20.87
CA ILE A 221 6.65 -1.46 22.18
C ILE A 221 7.23 -2.53 23.13
N VAL A 222 7.24 -3.77 22.69
CA VAL A 222 7.73 -4.91 23.48
C VAL A 222 9.19 -4.75 23.86
N CYS A 223 10.06 -4.36 22.93
CA CYS A 223 11.50 -4.25 23.18
C CYS A 223 11.87 -3.04 24.05
N PHE A 224 11.13 -1.92 23.92
CA PHE A 224 11.45 -0.68 24.64
C PHE A 224 10.74 -0.56 26.00
N GLU A 225 9.64 -1.29 26.25
CA GLU A 225 8.95 -1.32 27.54
C GLU A 225 9.73 -2.09 28.60
N ARG A 226 10.23 -3.30 28.26
CA ARG A 226 10.91 -4.19 29.23
C ARG A 226 12.12 -4.88 28.60
N PRO A 227 13.32 -4.75 29.20
CA PRO A 227 14.56 -5.34 28.67
C PRO A 227 14.56 -6.87 28.63
N GLY A 228 13.71 -7.55 29.41
CA GLY A 228 13.66 -9.01 29.53
C GLY A 228 12.94 -9.75 28.39
N TRP A 229 12.23 -9.04 27.52
CA TRP A 229 11.48 -9.67 26.43
C TRP A 229 12.39 -10.19 25.31
N TYR A 230 13.36 -9.41 24.88
CA TYR A 230 14.33 -9.85 23.88
C TYR A 230 15.44 -10.69 24.53
N ARG A 231 15.54 -11.96 24.10
CA ARG A 231 16.59 -12.89 24.51
C ARG A 231 17.29 -13.45 23.28
N ARG A 232 18.56 -13.16 23.09
CA ARG A 232 19.36 -13.65 21.95
C ARG A 232 19.24 -15.16 21.75
N ARG A 233 19.27 -15.94 22.84
CA ARG A 233 19.17 -17.42 22.82
C ARG A 233 17.89 -17.94 22.17
N LEU A 234 16.79 -17.16 22.23
CA LEU A 234 15.50 -17.54 21.64
C LEU A 234 15.35 -16.96 20.23
N PHE A 235 15.59 -15.66 20.09
CA PHE A 235 15.24 -14.94 18.86
C PHE A 235 16.25 -15.09 17.73
N GLN A 236 17.55 -15.34 18.00
CA GLN A 236 18.54 -15.60 16.94
C GLN A 236 18.25 -16.94 16.20
N PRO A 237 18.00 -18.08 16.87
CA PRO A 237 17.58 -19.30 16.18
C PRO A 237 16.27 -19.13 15.42
N LEU A 238 15.28 -18.44 16.03
CA LEU A 238 14.01 -18.17 15.36
C LEU A 238 14.18 -17.33 14.10
N LEU A 239 15.09 -16.34 14.11
CA LEU A 239 15.42 -15.56 12.92
C LEU A 239 16.03 -16.45 11.82
N THR A 240 16.97 -17.32 12.18
CA THR A 240 17.56 -18.27 11.23
C THR A 240 16.50 -19.19 10.61
N ILE A 241 15.60 -19.74 11.43
CA ILE A 241 14.51 -20.59 10.94
C ILE A 241 13.56 -19.80 10.04
N SER A 242 13.15 -18.59 10.45
CA SER A 242 12.24 -17.74 9.67
C SER A 242 12.86 -17.30 8.34
N ALA A 243 14.15 -16.98 8.34
CA ALA A 243 14.88 -16.63 7.14
C ALA A 243 14.99 -17.80 6.15
N PHE A 244 15.27 -19.00 6.64
CA PHE A 244 15.28 -20.22 5.82
C PHE A 244 13.88 -20.55 5.29
N SER A 245 12.86 -20.45 6.14
CA SER A 245 11.47 -20.67 5.74
C SER A 245 11.02 -19.69 4.65
N SER A 246 11.48 -18.43 4.70
CA SER A 246 11.17 -17.45 3.66
C SER A 246 11.72 -17.82 2.29
N VAL A 247 12.92 -18.42 2.24
CA VAL A 247 13.48 -18.95 0.98
C VAL A 247 12.61 -20.07 0.40
N ILE A 248 12.15 -20.99 1.25
CA ILE A 248 11.24 -22.07 0.82
C ILE A 248 9.93 -21.49 0.29
N LEU A 249 9.32 -20.54 1.01
CA LEU A 249 8.07 -19.91 0.62
C LEU A 249 8.20 -19.15 -0.71
N PHE A 250 9.32 -18.48 -0.94
CA PHE A 250 9.61 -17.84 -2.22
C PHE A 250 9.63 -18.84 -3.38
N HIS A 251 10.27 -20.00 -3.20
CA HIS A 251 10.34 -21.02 -4.24
C HIS A 251 9.02 -21.76 -4.47
N LEU A 252 8.22 -21.93 -3.44
CA LEU A 252 6.89 -22.52 -3.57
C LEU A 252 5.89 -21.58 -4.24
N GLY A 253 6.08 -20.26 -4.09
CA GLY A 253 5.19 -19.25 -4.67
C GLY A 253 3.72 -19.55 -4.35
N THR A 254 2.85 -19.48 -5.35
CA THR A 254 1.40 -19.74 -5.21
C THR A 254 1.06 -21.14 -4.72
N ASN A 255 1.95 -22.13 -4.92
CA ASN A 255 1.75 -23.51 -4.43
C ASN A 255 1.75 -23.62 -2.91
N ALA A 256 2.32 -22.65 -2.19
CA ALA A 256 2.31 -22.64 -0.72
C ALA A 256 0.96 -22.27 -0.11
N GLY A 257 0.01 -21.81 -0.91
CA GLY A 257 -1.27 -21.30 -0.42
C GLY A 257 -1.14 -19.97 0.35
N LEU A 258 -2.18 -19.15 0.23
CA LEU A 258 -2.22 -17.78 0.73
C LEU A 258 -1.93 -17.67 2.24
N THR A 259 -2.60 -18.49 3.03
CA THR A 259 -2.50 -18.46 4.51
C THR A 259 -1.09 -18.76 4.99
N LEU A 260 -0.44 -19.77 4.40
CA LEU A 260 0.91 -20.17 4.78
C LEU A 260 1.94 -19.09 4.40
N GLN A 261 1.81 -18.51 3.22
CA GLN A 261 2.66 -17.39 2.79
C GLN A 261 2.50 -16.18 3.72
N ALA A 262 1.26 -15.72 3.94
CA ALA A 262 0.99 -14.58 4.82
C ALA A 262 1.54 -14.82 6.23
N PHE A 263 1.26 -15.96 6.83
CA PHE A 263 1.76 -16.31 8.16
C PHE A 263 3.29 -16.37 8.21
N GLY A 264 3.93 -17.00 7.23
CA GLY A 264 5.39 -17.17 7.19
C GLY A 264 6.13 -15.81 7.06
N PHE A 265 5.67 -14.93 6.17
CA PHE A 265 6.29 -13.60 6.01
C PHE A 265 5.99 -12.67 7.18
N LEU A 266 4.80 -12.73 7.79
CA LEU A 266 4.48 -11.96 9.00
C LEU A 266 5.28 -12.46 10.22
N ALA A 267 5.51 -13.77 10.34
CA ALA A 267 6.37 -14.34 11.36
C ALA A 267 7.84 -13.89 11.18
N LEU A 268 8.34 -13.88 9.95
CA LEU A 268 9.66 -13.33 9.63
C LEU A 268 9.75 -11.85 9.99
N LEU A 269 8.74 -11.04 9.66
CA LEU A 269 8.68 -9.63 10.04
C LEU A 269 8.72 -9.45 11.56
N PHE A 270 7.91 -10.21 12.29
CA PHE A 270 7.89 -10.16 13.75
C PHE A 270 9.25 -10.50 14.35
N VAL A 271 9.79 -11.67 14.00
CA VAL A 271 11.07 -12.15 14.56
C VAL A 271 12.22 -11.23 14.17
N GLY A 272 12.34 -10.85 12.89
CA GLY A 272 13.40 -9.97 12.39
C GLY A 272 13.35 -8.58 13.05
N SER A 273 12.13 -8.01 13.17
CA SER A 273 11.96 -6.72 13.84
C SER A 273 12.25 -6.80 15.35
N VAL A 274 11.84 -7.89 16.05
CA VAL A 274 12.20 -8.09 17.47
C VAL A 274 13.70 -8.16 17.64
N VAL A 275 14.43 -8.83 16.74
CA VAL A 275 15.90 -8.90 16.84
C VAL A 275 16.53 -7.54 16.59
N CYS A 276 16.12 -6.83 15.54
CA CYS A 276 16.64 -5.48 15.26
C CYS A 276 16.34 -4.49 16.40
N HIS A 277 15.10 -4.42 16.88
CA HIS A 277 14.70 -3.49 17.94
C HIS A 277 15.26 -3.90 19.31
N GLY A 278 15.41 -5.19 19.57
CA GLY A 278 16.04 -5.71 20.76
C GLY A 278 17.52 -5.35 20.85
N GLU A 279 18.26 -5.48 19.75
CA GLU A 279 19.68 -5.06 19.70
C GLU A 279 19.79 -3.53 19.76
N LEU A 280 18.90 -2.77 19.12
CA LEU A 280 18.82 -1.31 19.27
C LEU A 280 18.64 -0.90 20.73
N TYR A 281 17.72 -1.56 21.46
CA TYR A 281 17.51 -1.27 22.87
C TYR A 281 18.72 -1.63 23.73
N ARG A 282 19.45 -2.69 23.40
CA ARG A 282 20.70 -3.06 24.09
C ARG A 282 21.82 -2.04 23.87
N LEU A 283 21.92 -1.50 22.66
CA LEU A 283 22.92 -0.50 22.25
C LEU A 283 22.51 0.94 22.59
N ARG A 284 21.37 1.15 23.27
CA ARG A 284 20.89 2.51 23.57
C ARG A 284 21.87 3.26 24.46
N PRO A 285 22.10 4.56 24.20
CA PRO A 285 22.97 5.39 25.02
C PRO A 285 22.29 5.82 26.33
N ASN A 286 23.07 6.45 27.19
CA ASN A 286 22.55 7.18 28.34
C ASN A 286 21.64 8.36 27.90
N SER A 287 20.89 8.92 28.82
CA SER A 287 19.91 10.00 28.55
C SER A 287 20.51 11.26 27.92
N THR A 288 21.80 11.49 28.06
CA THR A 288 22.52 12.63 27.46
C THR A 288 22.55 12.58 25.92
N ASN A 289 22.63 11.39 25.31
CA ASN A 289 22.68 11.16 23.87
C ASN A 289 21.34 10.71 23.27
N LEU A 290 20.24 10.84 24.00
CA LEU A 290 18.92 10.36 23.63
C LEU A 290 18.43 10.89 22.26
N THR A 291 18.59 12.18 21.99
CA THR A 291 18.13 12.78 20.72
C THR A 291 19.01 12.38 19.54
N SER A 292 20.31 12.13 19.76
CA SER A 292 21.22 11.58 18.73
C SER A 292 20.83 10.15 18.36
N PHE A 293 20.45 9.33 19.35
CA PHE A 293 19.97 7.97 19.14
C PHE A 293 18.71 7.93 18.29
N TYR A 294 17.70 8.74 18.64
CA TYR A 294 16.46 8.79 17.86
C TYR A 294 16.66 9.38 16.45
N LEU A 295 17.55 10.36 16.31
CA LEU A 295 17.93 10.90 15.00
C LEU A 295 18.59 9.81 14.12
N ALA A 296 19.49 9.01 14.69
CA ALA A 296 20.11 7.90 13.98
C ALA A 296 19.09 6.81 13.58
N MET A 297 18.15 6.50 14.49
CA MET A 297 17.05 5.57 14.16
C MET A 297 16.17 6.10 13.03
N ALA A 298 15.80 7.38 13.06
CA ALA A 298 14.98 7.99 12.01
C ALA A 298 15.72 8.05 10.67
N LEU A 299 17.03 8.35 10.69
CA LEU A 299 17.89 8.31 9.50
C LEU A 299 17.94 6.90 8.91
N GLY A 300 18.14 5.88 9.74
CA GLY A 300 18.10 4.48 9.30
C GLY A 300 16.74 4.13 8.69
N GLY A 301 15.64 4.46 9.38
CA GLY A 301 14.29 4.23 8.86
C GLY A 301 14.06 4.89 7.49
N ALA A 302 14.50 6.15 7.32
CA ALA A 302 14.41 6.86 6.05
C ALA A 302 15.26 6.20 4.94
N ILE A 303 16.49 5.77 5.26
CA ILE A 303 17.36 5.04 4.30
C ILE A 303 16.69 3.75 3.84
N GLY A 304 16.17 2.92 4.77
CA GLY A 304 15.44 1.70 4.45
C GLY A 304 14.21 1.97 3.60
N GLY A 305 13.47 3.03 3.91
CA GLY A 305 12.29 3.46 3.16
C GLY A 305 12.60 3.93 1.75
N ILE A 306 13.62 4.78 1.59
CA ILE A 306 14.07 5.27 0.28
C ILE A 306 14.56 4.09 -0.58
N PHE A 307 15.35 3.19 0.00
CA PHE A 307 15.82 2.02 -0.72
C PHE A 307 14.64 1.15 -1.20
N GLY A 308 13.72 0.76 -0.30
CA GLY A 308 12.62 -0.13 -0.64
C GLY A 308 11.59 0.46 -1.61
N VAL A 309 11.32 1.78 -1.53
CA VAL A 309 10.27 2.42 -2.35
C VAL A 309 10.80 3.03 -3.64
N LEU A 310 11.98 3.65 -3.62
CA LEU A 310 12.49 4.38 -4.79
C LEU A 310 13.62 3.64 -5.53
N ILE A 311 14.54 3.03 -4.80
CA ILE A 311 15.75 2.44 -5.41
C ILE A 311 15.45 1.02 -5.90
N ALA A 312 14.90 0.17 -5.04
CA ALA A 312 14.65 -1.23 -5.37
C ALA A 312 13.79 -1.43 -6.64
N PRO A 313 12.65 -0.72 -6.84
CA PRO A 313 11.86 -0.88 -8.07
C PRO A 313 12.56 -0.42 -9.36
N ARG A 314 13.63 0.39 -9.25
CA ARG A 314 14.42 0.84 -10.41
C ARG A 314 15.56 -0.09 -10.79
N ILE A 315 16.04 -0.89 -9.83
CA ILE A 315 17.18 -1.80 -10.04
C ILE A 315 16.76 -3.27 -10.13
N PHE A 316 15.56 -3.59 -9.62
CA PHE A 316 15.02 -4.94 -9.60
C PHE A 316 13.72 -5.02 -10.39
N ASN A 317 13.61 -6.00 -11.26
CA ASN A 317 12.39 -6.35 -11.99
C ASN A 317 11.41 -7.24 -11.18
N GLY A 318 11.76 -7.59 -9.94
CA GLY A 318 10.95 -8.34 -8.98
C GLY A 318 11.11 -7.81 -7.55
N PHE A 319 10.60 -8.54 -6.55
CA PHE A 319 10.62 -8.13 -5.12
C PHE A 319 11.91 -8.58 -4.40
N PHE A 320 13.07 -8.39 -5.01
CA PHE A 320 14.36 -8.87 -4.49
C PHE A 320 14.87 -8.07 -3.28
N GLU A 321 14.32 -6.88 -3.04
CA GLU A 321 14.58 -6.12 -1.82
C GLU A 321 14.21 -6.90 -0.55
N LEU A 322 13.31 -7.87 -0.64
CA LEU A 322 12.98 -8.74 0.49
C LEU A 322 14.16 -9.67 0.82
N HIS A 323 14.80 -10.26 -0.18
CA HIS A 323 16.03 -11.06 0.04
C HIS A 323 17.15 -10.22 0.65
N VAL A 324 17.32 -8.97 0.16
CA VAL A 324 18.28 -8.02 0.70
C VAL A 324 17.97 -7.70 2.16
N ALA A 325 16.70 -7.45 2.51
CA ALA A 325 16.29 -7.16 3.87
C ALA A 325 16.54 -8.34 4.82
N VAL A 326 16.22 -9.56 4.40
CA VAL A 326 16.45 -10.79 5.19
C VAL A 326 17.94 -11.04 5.39
N LEU A 327 18.74 -10.85 4.33
CA LEU A 327 20.20 -11.01 4.40
C LEU A 327 20.82 -9.98 5.34
N LEU A 328 20.47 -8.69 5.20
CA LEU A 328 20.94 -7.63 6.09
C LEU A 328 20.54 -7.91 7.55
N CYS A 329 19.30 -8.36 7.78
CA CYS A 329 18.81 -8.69 9.11
C CYS A 329 19.65 -9.81 9.73
N THR A 330 19.81 -10.94 9.04
CA THR A 330 20.58 -12.08 9.53
C THR A 330 22.05 -11.75 9.75
N VAL A 331 22.72 -11.13 8.79
CA VAL A 331 24.16 -10.83 8.87
C VAL A 331 24.44 -9.79 9.96
N THR A 332 23.71 -8.66 9.96
CA THR A 332 23.96 -7.55 10.90
C THR A 332 23.71 -7.98 12.35
N THR A 333 22.59 -8.63 12.61
CA THR A 333 22.23 -9.01 13.98
C THR A 333 23.09 -10.14 14.52
N THR A 334 23.49 -11.08 13.65
CA THR A 334 24.44 -12.13 14.01
C THR A 334 25.84 -11.56 14.28
N PHE A 335 26.31 -10.62 13.47
CA PHE A 335 27.57 -9.91 13.70
C PHE A 335 27.57 -9.17 15.05
N ILE A 336 26.50 -8.45 15.37
CA ILE A 336 26.37 -7.74 16.67
C ILE A 336 26.34 -8.74 17.82
N ALA A 337 25.59 -9.84 17.68
CA ALA A 337 25.53 -10.86 18.70
C ALA A 337 26.90 -11.48 18.99
N PHE A 338 27.73 -11.66 17.96
CA PHE A 338 29.10 -12.15 18.09
C PHE A 338 30.07 -11.09 18.63
N ALA A 339 30.07 -9.87 18.07
CA ALA A 339 31.03 -8.81 18.40
C ALA A 339 30.78 -8.16 19.78
N ARG A 340 29.57 -8.25 20.32
CA ARG A 340 29.14 -7.67 21.61
C ARG A 340 28.68 -8.78 22.57
N GLN A 341 29.49 -9.83 22.71
CA GLN A 341 29.30 -10.84 23.75
C GLN A 341 29.68 -10.26 25.10
N ASP A 342 28.83 -10.48 26.12
CA ASP A 342 29.22 -10.26 27.51
C ASP A 342 30.00 -11.50 27.94
N ASP A 343 31.27 -11.36 28.33
CA ASP A 343 32.15 -12.46 28.75
C ASP A 343 31.58 -13.27 29.94
N GLU A 344 30.71 -12.68 30.71
CA GLU A 344 29.99 -13.31 31.84
C GLU A 344 28.72 -14.07 31.43
N ASP A 345 28.25 -13.95 30.16
CA ASP A 345 27.04 -14.65 29.72
C ASP A 345 27.35 -16.14 29.43
N PRO A 346 26.79 -17.09 30.22
CA PRO A 346 26.96 -18.53 29.98
C PRO A 346 26.54 -18.99 28.57
N SER A 347 25.88 -18.10 27.80
CA SER A 347 25.47 -18.36 26.41
C SER A 347 26.54 -18.06 25.36
N ALA A 348 27.71 -17.52 25.71
CA ALA A 348 28.75 -17.16 24.75
C ALA A 348 29.10 -18.32 23.79
N ARG A 349 29.19 -19.56 24.29
CA ARG A 349 29.46 -20.75 23.45
C ARG A 349 28.31 -21.06 22.47
N LEU A 350 27.06 -20.87 22.91
CA LEU A 350 25.88 -21.04 22.05
C LEU A 350 25.81 -19.95 20.97
N VAL A 351 26.13 -18.70 21.31
CA VAL A 351 26.18 -17.59 20.36
C VAL A 351 27.21 -17.84 19.27
N ASN A 352 28.38 -18.39 19.61
CA ASN A 352 29.42 -18.75 18.63
C ASN A 352 28.90 -19.86 17.69
N GLY A 353 28.18 -20.86 18.20
CA GLY A 353 27.52 -21.88 17.37
C GLY A 353 26.50 -21.26 16.43
N TYR A 354 25.66 -20.36 16.92
CA TYR A 354 24.66 -19.67 16.09
C TYR A 354 25.28 -18.74 15.04
N PHE A 355 26.43 -18.13 15.31
CA PHE A 355 27.16 -17.34 14.32
C PHE A 355 27.46 -18.16 13.06
N PHE A 356 28.06 -19.33 13.20
CA PHE A 356 28.33 -20.21 12.07
C PHE A 356 27.06 -20.71 11.38
N VAL A 357 26.04 -21.09 12.16
CA VAL A 357 24.76 -21.54 11.61
C VAL A 357 24.05 -20.42 10.85
N SER A 358 24.07 -19.18 11.35
CA SER A 358 23.44 -18.03 10.69
C SER A 358 24.19 -17.61 9.42
N ILE A 359 25.52 -17.68 9.40
CA ILE A 359 26.31 -17.46 8.17
C ILE A 359 25.98 -18.57 7.15
N LEU A 360 25.93 -19.82 7.58
CA LEU A 360 25.56 -20.94 6.72
C LEU A 360 24.12 -20.77 6.19
N ALA A 361 23.19 -20.29 7.03
CA ALA A 361 21.80 -20.02 6.64
C ALA A 361 21.65 -18.80 5.71
N SER A 362 22.63 -17.88 5.68
CA SER A 362 22.60 -16.78 4.72
C SER A 362 22.96 -17.22 3.29
N ALA A 363 23.68 -18.33 3.13
CA ALA A 363 24.02 -18.87 1.82
C ALA A 363 22.79 -19.25 0.96
N PRO A 364 21.76 -19.94 1.47
CA PRO A 364 20.52 -20.20 0.72
C PRO A 364 19.80 -18.91 0.30
N ILE A 365 19.85 -17.85 1.12
CA ILE A 365 19.26 -16.54 0.79
C ILE A 365 19.99 -15.91 -0.39
N VAL A 366 21.33 -15.94 -0.36
CA VAL A 366 22.15 -15.44 -1.47
C VAL A 366 21.95 -16.29 -2.72
N CYS A 367 21.94 -17.62 -2.59
CA CYS A 367 21.68 -18.51 -3.71
C CYS A 367 20.29 -18.29 -4.31
N SER A 368 19.25 -18.10 -3.46
CA SER A 368 17.89 -17.76 -3.90
C SER A 368 17.87 -16.43 -4.64
N LEU A 369 18.50 -15.40 -4.09
CA LEU A 369 18.60 -14.09 -4.75
C LEU A 369 19.31 -14.22 -6.11
N LEU A 370 20.46 -14.87 -6.16
CA LEU A 370 21.21 -15.08 -7.41
C LEU A 370 20.42 -15.92 -8.40
N TYR A 371 19.73 -16.96 -7.95
CA TYR A 371 18.86 -17.77 -8.78
C TYR A 371 17.77 -16.91 -9.42
N PHE A 372 17.04 -16.12 -8.66
CA PHE A 372 15.98 -15.27 -9.20
C PHE A 372 16.49 -14.08 -10.02
N LEU A 373 17.66 -13.52 -9.70
CA LEU A 373 18.29 -12.51 -10.55
C LEU A 373 18.80 -13.09 -11.87
N HIS A 374 19.22 -14.37 -11.86
CA HIS A 374 19.69 -15.05 -13.06
C HIS A 374 18.53 -15.71 -13.83
N SER A 375 17.47 -16.10 -13.15
CA SER A 375 16.30 -16.77 -13.69
C SER A 375 15.25 -15.81 -14.28
N ASP A 376 15.68 -14.70 -14.91
CA ASP A 376 14.91 -14.21 -16.07
C ASP A 376 14.69 -15.35 -17.10
N TYR A 377 15.28 -16.48 -16.84
CA TYR A 377 15.13 -17.78 -17.45
C TYR A 377 14.09 -18.68 -16.75
N GLN A 378 12.89 -18.15 -16.48
CA GLN A 378 11.73 -19.05 -16.48
C GLN A 378 11.47 -19.33 -17.96
N PRO A 379 11.54 -20.58 -18.42
CA PRO A 379 11.42 -20.90 -19.85
C PRO A 379 10.11 -20.39 -20.47
N ASN A 380 9.14 -20.04 -19.66
CA ASN A 380 7.83 -19.55 -20.06
C ASN A 380 7.65 -18.04 -19.86
N LEU A 381 8.63 -17.32 -19.31
CA LEU A 381 8.52 -15.88 -19.06
C LEU A 381 9.12 -15.10 -20.23
N LEU A 382 8.27 -14.36 -20.95
CA LEU A 382 8.68 -13.54 -22.09
C LEU A 382 9.05 -12.11 -21.70
N PHE A 383 8.39 -11.61 -20.64
CA PHE A 383 8.53 -10.22 -20.21
C PHE A 383 8.23 -10.07 -18.72
N ARG A 384 8.97 -9.21 -18.05
CA ARG A 384 8.68 -8.75 -16.69
C ARG A 384 9.23 -7.34 -16.48
N GLU A 385 8.35 -6.43 -16.06
CA GLU A 385 8.75 -5.08 -15.69
C GLU A 385 7.93 -4.61 -14.49
N ARG A 386 8.58 -3.84 -13.62
CA ARG A 386 7.98 -3.31 -12.38
C ARG A 386 8.06 -1.79 -12.37
N ASN A 387 6.96 -1.16 -12.00
CA ASN A 387 6.90 0.29 -11.78
C ASN A 387 6.04 0.63 -10.55
N ALA A 388 5.63 1.91 -10.42
CA ALA A 388 4.80 2.39 -9.30
C ALA A 388 3.39 1.75 -9.28
N TYR A 389 2.89 1.26 -10.42
CA TYR A 389 1.56 0.66 -10.55
C TYR A 389 1.56 -0.87 -10.32
N GLY A 390 2.72 -1.48 -10.12
CA GLY A 390 2.85 -2.91 -9.89
C GLY A 390 3.85 -3.59 -10.81
N MET A 391 3.77 -4.90 -10.87
CA MET A 391 4.62 -5.74 -11.71
C MET A 391 3.79 -6.35 -12.83
N VAL A 392 4.10 -6.01 -14.07
CA VAL A 392 3.50 -6.62 -15.27
C VAL A 392 4.43 -7.70 -15.78
N SER A 393 3.87 -8.86 -16.08
CA SER A 393 4.62 -9.96 -16.70
C SER A 393 3.80 -10.63 -17.79
N VAL A 394 4.50 -11.17 -18.79
CA VAL A 394 3.92 -11.98 -19.85
C VAL A 394 4.59 -13.35 -19.83
N SER A 395 3.80 -14.38 -19.74
CA SER A 395 4.25 -15.77 -19.83
C SER A 395 3.53 -16.49 -20.98
N GLU A 396 4.16 -17.53 -21.50
CA GLU A 396 3.66 -18.31 -22.62
C GLU A 396 3.85 -19.80 -22.34
N ASP A 397 2.81 -20.58 -22.50
CA ASP A 397 2.92 -22.03 -22.57
C ASP A 397 2.75 -22.51 -24.03
N ASP A 398 2.69 -23.82 -24.28
CA ASP A 398 2.63 -24.37 -25.65
C ASP A 398 1.39 -23.93 -26.44
N GLN A 399 0.35 -23.41 -25.79
CA GLN A 399 -0.94 -23.11 -26.42
C GLN A 399 -1.44 -21.70 -26.18
N TYR A 400 -0.98 -21.04 -25.07
CA TYR A 400 -1.62 -19.82 -24.61
C TYR A 400 -0.61 -18.85 -23.99
N ARG A 401 -0.72 -17.58 -24.34
CA ARG A 401 0.06 -16.46 -23.76
C ARG A 401 -0.80 -15.69 -22.80
N LYS A 402 -0.26 -15.38 -21.61
CA LYS A 402 -0.97 -14.74 -20.50
C LYS A 402 -0.27 -13.46 -20.09
N MET A 403 -1.04 -12.44 -19.78
CA MET A 403 -0.55 -11.23 -19.10
C MET A 403 -0.97 -11.26 -17.65
N PHE A 404 -0.03 -10.96 -16.75
CA PHE A 404 -0.28 -10.84 -15.32
C PHE A 404 0.06 -9.44 -14.81
N ASN A 405 -0.70 -8.96 -13.85
CA ASN A 405 -0.31 -7.87 -12.97
C ASN A 405 -0.25 -8.45 -11.54
N GLY A 406 0.96 -8.52 -10.97
CA GLY A 406 1.21 -9.36 -9.80
C GLY A 406 0.87 -10.83 -10.10
N GLN A 407 -0.03 -11.43 -9.32
CA GLN A 407 -0.49 -12.82 -9.48
C GLN A 407 -1.79 -12.93 -10.29
N THR A 408 -2.44 -11.82 -10.61
CA THR A 408 -3.74 -11.82 -11.27
C THR A 408 -3.57 -11.83 -12.78
N ASN A 409 -4.28 -12.76 -13.46
CA ASN A 409 -4.33 -12.81 -14.91
C ASN A 409 -5.19 -11.66 -15.44
N HIS A 410 -4.64 -10.87 -16.35
CA HIS A 410 -5.30 -9.72 -17.00
C HIS A 410 -5.56 -9.96 -18.49
N GLY A 411 -5.85 -11.19 -18.84
CA GLY A 411 -6.16 -11.62 -20.20
C GLY A 411 -5.02 -12.37 -20.87
N GLY A 412 -5.31 -12.89 -22.04
CA GLY A 412 -4.35 -13.66 -22.81
C GLY A 412 -4.82 -13.96 -24.22
N GLN A 413 -4.03 -14.73 -24.96
CA GLN A 413 -4.22 -15.02 -26.35
C GLN A 413 -3.79 -16.44 -26.69
N PHE A 414 -4.60 -17.17 -27.44
CA PHE A 414 -4.19 -18.45 -28.03
C PHE A 414 -3.09 -18.23 -29.07
N LEU A 415 -2.12 -19.14 -29.11
CA LEU A 415 -0.98 -19.04 -30.03
C LEU A 415 -1.31 -19.55 -31.43
N SER A 416 -2.31 -20.41 -31.58
CA SER A 416 -2.72 -20.92 -32.91
C SER A 416 -3.44 -19.81 -33.68
N GLU A 417 -3.09 -19.66 -34.98
CA GLU A 417 -3.72 -18.65 -35.87
C GLU A 417 -5.25 -18.78 -35.92
N GLU A 418 -5.77 -20.01 -35.87
CA GLU A 418 -7.21 -20.27 -35.91
C GLU A 418 -7.95 -19.77 -34.69
N LYS A 419 -7.28 -19.71 -33.54
CA LYS A 419 -7.86 -19.31 -32.25
C LYS A 419 -7.36 -17.96 -31.74
N SER A 420 -6.38 -17.34 -32.38
CA SER A 420 -5.72 -16.11 -31.90
C SER A 420 -6.71 -14.96 -31.59
N ASN A 421 -7.81 -14.91 -32.34
CA ASN A 421 -8.87 -13.91 -32.19
C ASN A 421 -10.12 -14.43 -31.44
N LEU A 422 -10.01 -15.55 -30.72
CA LEU A 422 -11.08 -16.01 -29.85
C LEU A 422 -11.00 -15.34 -28.49
N ALA A 423 -12.15 -14.87 -28.02
CA ALA A 423 -12.30 -14.38 -26.66
C ALA A 423 -12.07 -15.52 -25.66
N SER A 424 -11.33 -15.24 -24.59
CA SER A 424 -10.89 -16.24 -23.63
C SER A 424 -10.88 -15.70 -22.21
N ALA A 425 -10.79 -16.57 -21.23
CA ALA A 425 -10.72 -16.24 -19.80
C ALA A 425 -11.91 -15.37 -19.34
N TYR A 426 -11.66 -14.21 -18.78
CA TYR A 426 -12.70 -13.30 -18.28
C TYR A 426 -13.65 -12.79 -19.36
N TYR A 427 -13.25 -12.87 -20.64
CA TYR A 427 -13.98 -12.35 -21.79
C TYR A 427 -14.59 -13.46 -22.65
N SER A 428 -14.51 -14.73 -22.24
CA SER A 428 -14.99 -15.87 -23.02
C SER A 428 -16.47 -15.76 -23.42
N LEU A 429 -16.88 -16.53 -24.41
CA LEU A 429 -18.27 -16.57 -24.88
C LEU A 429 -19.22 -16.96 -23.73
N GLY A 430 -20.29 -16.21 -23.56
CA GLY A 430 -21.22 -16.35 -22.44
C GLY A 430 -20.86 -15.51 -21.22
N SER A 431 -19.69 -14.87 -21.19
CA SER A 431 -19.34 -13.91 -20.13
C SER A 431 -20.22 -12.67 -20.18
N GLY A 432 -20.18 -11.86 -19.09
CA GLY A 432 -20.90 -10.59 -19.07
C GLY A 432 -20.48 -9.63 -20.18
N VAL A 433 -19.24 -9.71 -20.66
CA VAL A 433 -18.75 -8.93 -21.80
C VAL A 433 -19.44 -9.37 -23.08
N ASP A 434 -19.47 -10.68 -23.37
CA ASP A 434 -20.17 -11.23 -24.54
C ASP A 434 -21.65 -10.86 -24.55
N ILE A 435 -22.33 -11.04 -23.42
CA ILE A 435 -23.76 -10.68 -23.26
C ILE A 435 -23.99 -9.19 -23.49
N ALA A 436 -23.11 -8.31 -22.97
CA ALA A 436 -23.21 -6.86 -23.18
C ALA A 436 -23.08 -6.48 -24.67
N PHE A 437 -22.11 -7.06 -25.39
CA PHE A 437 -21.98 -6.85 -26.83
C PHE A 437 -23.15 -7.41 -27.61
N GLN A 438 -23.64 -8.61 -27.29
CA GLN A 438 -24.83 -9.18 -27.94
C GLN A 438 -26.04 -8.27 -27.75
N TYR A 439 -26.28 -7.78 -26.52
CA TYR A 439 -27.40 -6.88 -26.23
C TYR A 439 -27.24 -5.55 -26.98
N ALA A 440 -26.10 -4.87 -26.90
CA ALA A 440 -25.87 -3.60 -27.60
C ALA A 440 -26.06 -3.72 -29.11
N ARG A 441 -25.57 -4.80 -29.71
CA ARG A 441 -25.77 -5.06 -31.14
C ARG A 441 -27.21 -5.37 -31.50
N SER A 442 -27.96 -6.07 -30.63
CA SER A 442 -29.38 -6.36 -30.88
C SER A 442 -30.24 -5.08 -30.92
N GLN A 443 -29.90 -4.08 -30.11
CA GLN A 443 -30.58 -2.79 -30.12
C GLN A 443 -30.29 -1.97 -31.38
N ARG A 444 -29.15 -2.23 -32.05
CA ARG A 444 -28.67 -1.44 -33.18
C ARG A 444 -28.76 -2.14 -34.54
N LEU A 445 -29.18 -3.40 -34.58
CA LEU A 445 -29.41 -4.15 -35.82
C LEU A 445 -30.38 -3.44 -36.78
N LEU A 446 -31.29 -2.61 -36.28
CA LEU A 446 -32.21 -1.79 -37.05
C LEU A 446 -31.58 -0.50 -37.60
N ALA A 447 -30.38 -0.10 -37.13
CA ALA A 447 -29.80 1.21 -37.42
C ALA A 447 -28.49 1.14 -38.23
N ASP A 448 -27.94 -0.04 -38.53
CA ASP A 448 -26.63 -0.25 -39.19
C ASP A 448 -25.49 0.60 -38.56
N LYS A 449 -25.58 0.82 -37.23
CA LYS A 449 -24.75 1.75 -36.49
C LYS A 449 -23.58 1.01 -35.85
N LYS A 450 -22.38 1.53 -36.04
CA LYS A 450 -21.13 1.06 -35.41
C LYS A 450 -21.12 1.38 -33.94
N LEU A 451 -20.44 0.57 -33.13
CA LEU A 451 -20.33 0.78 -31.69
C LEU A 451 -19.15 1.71 -31.36
N ASN A 452 -19.40 2.62 -30.45
CA ASN A 452 -18.37 3.42 -29.77
C ASN A 452 -18.19 2.91 -28.36
N VAL A 453 -17.02 2.35 -28.03
CA VAL A 453 -16.75 1.59 -26.81
C VAL A 453 -15.65 2.23 -26.01
N GLY A 454 -15.94 2.66 -24.80
CA GLY A 454 -14.95 3.09 -23.81
C GLY A 454 -14.59 1.94 -22.86
N VAL A 455 -13.33 1.78 -22.56
CA VAL A 455 -12.85 0.73 -21.66
C VAL A 455 -11.86 1.34 -20.65
N ILE A 456 -12.17 1.28 -19.37
CA ILE A 456 -11.25 1.67 -18.30
C ILE A 456 -10.50 0.40 -17.86
N GLY A 457 -9.22 0.32 -18.25
CA GLY A 457 -8.34 -0.85 -18.16
C GLY A 457 -8.10 -1.48 -19.54
N LEU A 458 -6.85 -1.83 -19.83
CA LEU A 458 -6.45 -2.41 -21.12
C LEU A 458 -6.19 -3.93 -21.01
N GLY A 459 -5.44 -4.35 -19.99
CA GLY A 459 -4.95 -5.71 -19.91
C GLY A 459 -4.16 -6.11 -21.16
N SER A 460 -4.41 -7.31 -21.67
CA SER A 460 -3.79 -7.79 -22.92
C SER A 460 -4.44 -7.20 -24.20
N GLY A 461 -5.54 -6.45 -24.07
CA GLY A 461 -6.35 -6.00 -25.20
C GLY A 461 -7.36 -7.06 -25.70
N ALA A 462 -7.55 -8.16 -24.98
CA ALA A 462 -8.39 -9.29 -25.41
C ALA A 462 -9.87 -8.91 -25.64
N MET A 463 -10.37 -7.83 -25.06
CA MET A 463 -11.73 -7.32 -25.32
C MET A 463 -11.94 -6.93 -26.80
N LEU A 464 -10.87 -6.61 -27.53
CA LEU A 464 -10.93 -6.29 -28.95
C LEU A 464 -11.40 -7.44 -29.84
N THR A 465 -11.38 -8.68 -29.34
CA THR A 465 -11.96 -9.84 -30.05
C THR A 465 -13.46 -9.68 -30.36
N TYR A 466 -14.14 -8.77 -29.66
CA TYR A 466 -15.54 -8.40 -29.91
C TYR A 466 -15.71 -7.28 -30.93
N SER A 467 -14.63 -6.65 -31.41
CA SER A 467 -14.66 -5.57 -32.38
C SER A 467 -15.17 -6.06 -33.74
N LYS A 468 -16.00 -5.28 -34.40
CA LYS A 468 -16.41 -5.47 -35.78
C LYS A 468 -15.92 -4.31 -36.66
N PRO A 469 -15.80 -4.52 -37.98
CA PRO A 469 -15.33 -3.46 -38.86
C PRO A 469 -16.09 -2.14 -38.68
N GLY A 470 -15.36 -1.12 -38.29
CA GLY A 470 -15.84 0.25 -38.06
C GLY A 470 -16.29 0.57 -36.66
N ASP A 471 -16.28 -0.36 -35.71
CA ASP A 471 -16.41 -0.04 -34.29
C ASP A 471 -15.18 0.78 -33.86
N GLN A 472 -15.40 1.65 -32.88
CA GLN A 472 -14.35 2.47 -32.28
C GLN A 472 -14.16 2.06 -30.83
N PHE A 473 -12.91 1.79 -30.43
CA PHE A 473 -12.54 1.45 -29.07
C PHE A 473 -11.56 2.48 -28.53
N THR A 474 -11.86 3.03 -27.36
CA THR A 474 -10.96 3.89 -26.60
C THR A 474 -10.64 3.23 -25.27
N PHE A 475 -9.37 2.94 -25.02
CA PHE A 475 -8.88 2.39 -23.76
C PHE A 475 -8.22 3.48 -22.92
N TYR A 476 -8.54 3.50 -21.62
CA TYR A 476 -7.87 4.33 -20.61
C TYR A 476 -7.04 3.41 -19.72
N GLU A 477 -5.71 3.48 -19.85
CA GLU A 477 -4.79 2.59 -19.12
C GLU A 477 -3.81 3.40 -18.28
N ILE A 478 -3.83 3.16 -16.97
CA ILE A 478 -2.97 3.92 -16.04
C ILE A 478 -1.49 3.50 -16.10
N ASN A 479 -1.21 2.25 -16.49
CA ASN A 479 0.12 1.67 -16.48
C ASN A 479 0.73 1.60 -17.89
N PRO A 480 1.67 2.47 -18.26
CA PRO A 480 2.28 2.46 -19.61
C PRO A 480 3.02 1.16 -19.92
N VAL A 481 3.44 0.40 -18.90
CA VAL A 481 4.07 -0.92 -19.10
C VAL A 481 3.06 -1.94 -19.60
N CYS A 482 1.79 -1.81 -19.21
CA CYS A 482 0.71 -2.67 -19.69
C CYS A 482 0.50 -2.48 -21.20
N GLU A 483 0.43 -1.25 -21.69
CA GLU A 483 0.34 -0.94 -23.12
C GLU A 483 1.57 -1.48 -23.88
N THR A 484 2.78 -1.24 -23.35
CA THR A 484 4.02 -1.73 -23.97
C THR A 484 4.01 -3.26 -24.11
N ALA A 485 3.58 -3.98 -23.06
CA ALA A 485 3.49 -5.43 -23.06
C ALA A 485 2.40 -5.92 -24.03
N ALA A 486 1.23 -5.27 -24.04
CA ALA A 486 0.12 -5.62 -24.92
C ALA A 486 0.52 -5.48 -26.40
N ARG A 487 1.13 -4.36 -26.78
CA ARG A 487 1.58 -4.12 -28.19
C ARG A 487 2.67 -5.08 -28.63
N LYS A 488 3.59 -5.43 -27.73
CA LYS A 488 4.77 -6.22 -28.09
C LYS A 488 4.49 -7.72 -28.15
N TYR A 489 3.63 -8.22 -27.29
CA TYR A 489 3.46 -9.67 -27.11
C TYR A 489 2.10 -10.19 -27.55
N PHE A 490 1.09 -9.34 -27.77
CA PHE A 490 -0.23 -9.72 -28.22
C PHE A 490 -0.54 -9.06 -29.57
N THR A 491 -1.41 -9.67 -30.38
CA THR A 491 -1.71 -9.16 -31.73
C THR A 491 -2.86 -8.17 -31.75
N PHE A 492 -3.73 -8.18 -30.74
CA PHE A 492 -4.98 -7.42 -30.73
C PHE A 492 -4.82 -5.94 -31.02
N LEU A 493 -3.86 -5.25 -30.39
CA LEU A 493 -3.67 -3.81 -30.59
C LEU A 493 -3.16 -3.47 -32.00
N ASN A 494 -2.43 -4.36 -32.62
CA ASN A 494 -1.90 -4.17 -33.97
C ASN A 494 -2.92 -4.53 -35.06
N GLU A 495 -3.87 -5.40 -34.77
CA GLU A 495 -4.91 -5.83 -35.69
C GLU A 495 -6.10 -4.88 -35.71
N PHE A 496 -6.47 -4.33 -34.55
CA PHE A 496 -7.68 -3.50 -34.40
C PHE A 496 -7.40 -2.00 -34.24
N GLU A 497 -6.17 -1.60 -33.99
CA GLU A 497 -5.70 -0.20 -33.87
C GLU A 497 -6.61 0.70 -33.01
N PRO A 498 -6.91 0.34 -31.74
CA PRO A 498 -7.75 1.15 -30.86
C PRO A 498 -7.04 2.44 -30.45
N GLU A 499 -7.80 3.44 -30.03
CA GLU A 499 -7.25 4.59 -29.32
C GLU A 499 -6.85 4.16 -27.90
N ILE A 500 -5.64 4.50 -27.46
CA ILE A 500 -5.17 4.26 -26.08
C ILE A 500 -4.74 5.57 -25.46
N ILE A 501 -5.37 5.90 -24.33
CA ILE A 501 -5.05 7.07 -23.52
C ILE A 501 -4.38 6.59 -22.25
N VAL A 502 -3.08 6.90 -22.11
CA VAL A 502 -2.31 6.52 -20.93
C VAL A 502 -2.57 7.52 -19.81
N GLY A 503 -3.29 7.10 -18.78
CA GLY A 503 -3.69 7.93 -17.66
C GLY A 503 -4.76 7.26 -16.79
N ASP A 504 -5.12 7.94 -15.68
CA ASP A 504 -6.26 7.53 -14.87
C ASP A 504 -7.56 7.77 -15.63
N GLY A 505 -8.33 6.70 -15.90
CA GLY A 505 -9.52 6.76 -16.75
C GLY A 505 -10.56 7.77 -16.27
N ARG A 506 -10.72 7.94 -14.96
CA ARG A 506 -11.64 8.95 -14.41
C ARG A 506 -11.14 10.38 -14.65
N ILE A 507 -9.84 10.60 -14.45
CA ILE A 507 -9.23 11.91 -14.65
C ILE A 507 -9.26 12.29 -16.14
N GLU A 508 -8.92 11.34 -17.03
CA GLU A 508 -8.92 11.60 -18.47
C GLU A 508 -10.33 11.90 -19.00
N LEU A 509 -11.34 11.14 -18.58
CA LEU A 509 -12.74 11.45 -18.92
C LEU A 509 -13.17 12.82 -18.37
N GLN A 510 -12.73 13.21 -17.16
CA GLN A 510 -13.02 14.54 -16.63
C GLN A 510 -12.33 15.65 -17.44
N ASN A 511 -11.11 15.42 -17.91
CA ASN A 511 -10.36 16.36 -18.75
C ASN A 511 -11.05 16.55 -20.11
N GLU A 512 -11.53 15.48 -20.73
CA GLU A 512 -12.26 15.51 -21.99
C GLU A 512 -13.51 16.40 -21.91
N LEU A 513 -14.31 16.28 -20.83
CA LEU A 513 -15.47 17.18 -20.63
C LEU A 513 -15.08 18.66 -20.56
N SER A 514 -13.90 18.97 -20.02
CA SER A 514 -13.44 20.37 -19.89
C SER A 514 -12.90 20.94 -21.20
N HIS A 515 -12.40 20.09 -22.11
CA HIS A 515 -11.81 20.52 -23.38
C HIS A 515 -12.81 20.53 -24.56
N GLU A 516 -13.83 19.69 -24.52
CA GLU A 516 -14.82 19.55 -25.62
C GLU A 516 -16.07 20.43 -25.48
N SER A 517 -16.06 21.47 -24.69
CA SER A 517 -17.20 22.35 -24.40
C SER A 517 -17.95 22.92 -25.64
N ASN A 518 -17.56 22.58 -26.86
CA ASN A 518 -18.15 23.08 -28.12
C ASN A 518 -18.61 21.99 -29.10
N ALA A 519 -18.46 20.69 -28.83
CA ALA A 519 -18.66 19.66 -29.87
C ALA A 519 -19.93 18.77 -29.71
N SER A 520 -20.41 18.53 -28.48
CA SER A 520 -21.61 17.73 -28.23
C SER A 520 -22.55 18.41 -27.23
N PRO A 521 -23.87 18.23 -27.31
CA PRO A 521 -24.84 18.73 -26.32
C PRO A 521 -24.61 18.16 -24.92
N SER A 522 -24.04 16.95 -24.80
CA SER A 522 -23.69 16.29 -23.55
C SER A 522 -22.28 16.68 -23.06
N GLY A 523 -21.44 17.23 -23.93
CA GLY A 523 -20.04 17.55 -23.64
C GLY A 523 -19.10 16.35 -23.53
N GLY A 524 -19.59 15.11 -23.80
CA GLY A 524 -18.83 13.86 -23.68
C GLY A 524 -18.73 13.09 -25.00
N ARG A 525 -17.98 11.95 -25.00
CA ARG A 525 -17.71 11.14 -26.20
C ARG A 525 -18.91 10.34 -26.75
N GLU A 526 -20.05 10.27 -26.05
CA GLU A 526 -21.24 9.50 -26.45
C GLU A 526 -20.96 8.01 -26.71
N PHE A 527 -20.31 7.36 -25.75
CA PHE A 527 -20.09 5.90 -25.82
C PHE A 527 -21.41 5.13 -25.79
N ASP A 528 -21.44 4.03 -26.53
CA ASP A 528 -22.52 3.04 -26.48
C ASP A 528 -22.33 2.07 -25.32
N LEU A 529 -21.08 1.72 -25.03
CA LEU A 529 -20.65 0.84 -23.94
C LEU A 529 -19.50 1.51 -23.21
N ILE A 530 -19.54 1.51 -21.87
CA ILE A 530 -18.40 1.81 -21.03
C ILE A 530 -18.15 0.62 -20.11
N PHE A 531 -16.98 0.01 -20.26
CA PHE A 531 -16.50 -1.08 -19.40
C PHE A 531 -15.61 -0.53 -18.29
N LEU A 532 -15.91 -0.92 -17.06
CA LEU A 532 -15.07 -0.67 -15.90
C LEU A 532 -14.36 -1.97 -15.52
N ASP A 533 -13.16 -2.14 -16.04
CA ASP A 533 -12.33 -3.35 -15.92
C ASP A 533 -10.91 -3.02 -15.47
N ALA A 534 -10.77 -2.04 -14.58
CA ALA A 534 -9.51 -1.60 -14.04
C ALA A 534 -9.22 -2.30 -12.71
N PHE A 535 -8.26 -3.22 -12.73
CA PHE A 535 -7.77 -3.91 -11.55
C PHE A 535 -6.25 -3.73 -11.42
N SER A 536 -5.77 -3.52 -10.19
CA SER A 536 -4.37 -3.64 -9.86
C SER A 536 -4.21 -4.87 -8.96
N SER A 537 -3.72 -5.97 -9.52
CA SER A 537 -3.90 -7.30 -8.93
C SER A 537 -5.40 -7.57 -8.70
N ASP A 538 -5.84 -8.08 -7.54
CA ASP A 538 -7.27 -8.21 -7.18
C ASP A 538 -7.86 -6.94 -6.55
N SER A 539 -7.14 -5.81 -6.54
CA SER A 539 -7.61 -4.56 -5.94
C SER A 539 -8.34 -3.69 -6.95
N ILE A 540 -9.54 -3.23 -6.58
CA ILE A 540 -10.31 -2.30 -7.40
C ILE A 540 -10.04 -0.88 -6.92
N PRO A 541 -9.71 0.05 -7.83
CA PRO A 541 -9.60 1.46 -7.48
C PRO A 541 -10.96 2.03 -7.06
N ILE A 542 -11.12 2.28 -5.76
CA ILE A 542 -12.40 2.72 -5.15
C ILE A 542 -12.95 3.97 -5.84
N HIS A 543 -12.08 4.92 -6.19
CA HIS A 543 -12.45 6.19 -6.81
C HIS A 543 -13.14 6.02 -8.18
N LEU A 544 -12.99 4.87 -8.84
CA LEU A 544 -13.69 4.54 -10.09
C LEU A 544 -15.14 4.09 -9.87
N LEU A 545 -15.53 3.75 -8.63
CA LEU A 545 -16.83 3.19 -8.28
C LEU A 545 -17.64 4.09 -7.34
N THR A 546 -17.23 5.33 -7.12
CA THR A 546 -17.97 6.32 -6.33
C THR A 546 -19.16 6.86 -7.11
N GLN A 547 -20.13 7.41 -6.39
CA GLN A 547 -21.30 8.05 -6.99
C GLN A 547 -20.90 9.12 -8.00
N GLU A 548 -19.92 9.95 -7.67
CA GLU A 548 -19.40 11.02 -8.51
C GLU A 548 -18.71 10.49 -9.78
N ALA A 549 -18.05 9.34 -9.68
CA ALA A 549 -17.47 8.69 -10.85
C ALA A 549 -18.54 8.17 -11.81
N ILE A 550 -19.60 7.57 -11.29
CA ILE A 550 -20.72 7.10 -12.12
C ILE A 550 -21.43 8.29 -12.79
N GLU A 551 -21.63 9.41 -12.08
CA GLU A 551 -22.17 10.64 -12.68
C GLU A 551 -21.31 11.13 -13.86
N LEU A 552 -19.99 11.03 -13.74
CA LEU A 552 -19.07 11.35 -14.82
C LEU A 552 -19.27 10.41 -16.02
N TYR A 553 -19.29 9.09 -15.80
CA TYR A 553 -19.44 8.12 -16.88
C TYR A 553 -20.79 8.29 -17.60
N LEU A 554 -21.85 8.58 -16.86
CA LEU A 554 -23.19 8.84 -17.44
C LEU A 554 -23.22 10.08 -18.35
N LYS A 555 -22.27 11.03 -18.22
CA LYS A 555 -22.12 12.18 -19.14
C LYS A 555 -21.42 11.80 -20.44
N HIS A 556 -20.59 10.75 -20.42
CA HIS A 556 -19.93 10.22 -21.61
C HIS A 556 -20.71 9.11 -22.29
N LEU A 557 -21.87 8.72 -21.73
CA LEU A 557 -22.70 7.64 -22.24
C LEU A 557 -23.85 8.20 -23.10
N GLY A 558 -24.11 7.59 -24.23
CA GLY A 558 -25.29 7.90 -25.04
C GLY A 558 -26.59 7.55 -24.30
N ASP A 559 -27.75 8.03 -24.79
CA ASP A 559 -29.06 7.86 -24.12
C ASP A 559 -29.41 6.40 -23.83
N ASP A 560 -29.13 5.50 -24.75
CA ASP A 560 -29.31 4.04 -24.61
C ASP A 560 -28.03 3.29 -24.22
N GLY A 561 -27.02 4.02 -23.80
CA GLY A 561 -25.71 3.46 -23.48
C GLY A 561 -25.74 2.59 -22.22
N ILE A 562 -24.72 1.74 -22.10
CA ILE A 562 -24.62 0.72 -21.06
C ILE A 562 -23.31 0.89 -20.30
N LEU A 563 -23.38 0.90 -18.97
CA LEU A 563 -22.25 0.73 -18.06
C LEU A 563 -22.09 -0.74 -17.74
N ILE A 564 -20.88 -1.25 -17.81
CA ILE A 564 -20.55 -2.64 -17.52
C ILE A 564 -19.45 -2.67 -16.46
N PHE A 565 -19.76 -3.28 -15.32
CA PHE A 565 -18.87 -3.36 -14.16
C PHE A 565 -18.34 -4.77 -14.01
N HIS A 566 -17.03 -4.94 -14.08
CA HIS A 566 -16.39 -6.18 -13.66
C HIS A 566 -16.36 -6.21 -12.13
N ILE A 567 -17.03 -7.17 -11.52
CA ILE A 567 -17.18 -7.26 -10.05
C ILE A 567 -16.59 -8.54 -9.46
N THR A 568 -15.86 -9.31 -10.28
CA THR A 568 -15.15 -10.50 -9.80
C THR A 568 -14.05 -10.07 -8.85
N ASN A 569 -14.14 -10.46 -7.59
CA ASN A 569 -13.14 -10.16 -6.58
C ASN A 569 -13.15 -11.21 -5.47
N ARG A 570 -11.97 -11.57 -4.94
CA ARG A 570 -11.80 -12.60 -3.90
C ARG A 570 -11.98 -12.06 -2.49
N PHE A 571 -11.80 -10.76 -2.28
CA PHE A 571 -11.70 -10.16 -0.96
C PHE A 571 -12.78 -9.13 -0.66
N ILE A 572 -13.43 -8.59 -1.70
CA ILE A 572 -14.44 -7.53 -1.59
C ILE A 572 -15.68 -7.93 -2.36
N ASP A 573 -16.83 -7.85 -1.71
CA ASP A 573 -18.13 -7.99 -2.38
C ASP A 573 -18.59 -6.62 -2.92
N LEU A 574 -18.52 -6.44 -4.22
CA LEU A 574 -18.90 -5.19 -4.87
C LEU A 574 -20.40 -5.10 -5.21
N ARG A 575 -21.13 -6.21 -5.08
CA ARG A 575 -22.57 -6.24 -5.39
C ARG A 575 -23.37 -5.16 -4.64
N PRO A 576 -23.18 -4.95 -3.31
CA PRO A 576 -23.90 -3.92 -2.59
C PRO A 576 -23.56 -2.51 -3.06
N VAL A 577 -22.29 -2.25 -3.40
CA VAL A 577 -21.84 -0.92 -3.86
C VAL A 577 -22.47 -0.58 -5.20
N ILE A 578 -22.32 -1.46 -6.20
CA ILE A 578 -22.86 -1.23 -7.55
C ILE A 578 -24.39 -1.20 -7.54
N ARG A 579 -25.04 -2.10 -6.78
CA ARG A 579 -26.50 -2.07 -6.62
C ARG A 579 -27.00 -0.70 -6.12
N ASN A 580 -26.34 -0.16 -5.10
CA ASN A 580 -26.80 1.08 -4.48
C ASN A 580 -26.51 2.30 -5.37
N VAL A 581 -25.38 2.34 -6.05
CA VAL A 581 -25.06 3.42 -6.98
C VAL A 581 -25.98 3.38 -8.20
N CYS A 582 -26.31 2.21 -8.73
CA CYS A 582 -27.31 2.09 -9.80
C CYS A 582 -28.68 2.57 -9.35
N ARG A 583 -29.12 2.23 -8.13
CA ARG A 583 -30.40 2.70 -7.58
C ARG A 583 -30.45 4.22 -7.40
N SER A 584 -29.35 4.84 -6.93
CA SER A 584 -29.28 6.31 -6.75
C SER A 584 -29.37 7.09 -8.06
N HIS A 585 -28.99 6.47 -9.18
CA HIS A 585 -29.07 7.05 -10.53
C HIS A 585 -30.24 6.51 -11.37
N GLU A 586 -31.17 5.77 -10.74
CA GLU A 586 -32.34 5.20 -11.41
C GLU A 586 -31.99 4.28 -12.61
N LEU A 587 -30.83 3.60 -12.53
CA LEU A 587 -30.40 2.70 -13.58
C LEU A 587 -31.06 1.32 -13.44
N THR A 588 -31.56 0.81 -14.56
CA THR A 588 -31.93 -0.59 -14.71
C THR A 588 -30.67 -1.44 -14.77
N MET A 589 -30.58 -2.50 -13.96
CA MET A 589 -29.37 -3.33 -13.88
C MET A 589 -29.67 -4.82 -13.92
N ALA A 590 -28.70 -5.61 -14.35
CA ALA A 590 -28.71 -7.07 -14.27
C ALA A 590 -27.30 -7.58 -13.90
N MET A 591 -27.22 -8.57 -13.02
CA MET A 591 -25.99 -9.29 -12.72
C MET A 591 -25.88 -10.53 -13.62
N LEU A 592 -24.69 -10.76 -14.15
CA LEU A 592 -24.35 -11.88 -15.02
C LEU A 592 -23.20 -12.66 -14.39
N GLU A 593 -23.34 -13.98 -14.35
CA GLU A 593 -22.28 -14.89 -13.90
C GLU A 593 -21.96 -15.89 -15.01
N HIS A 594 -20.68 -16.18 -15.16
CA HIS A 594 -20.19 -17.15 -16.12
C HIS A 594 -19.04 -17.95 -15.54
N HIS A 595 -18.99 -19.23 -15.83
CA HIS A 595 -17.87 -20.11 -15.54
C HIS A 595 -17.27 -20.64 -16.83
N ASP A 596 -16.08 -20.16 -17.14
CA ASP A 596 -15.29 -20.70 -18.26
C ASP A 596 -14.63 -22.01 -17.82
N GLN A 597 -15.08 -23.12 -18.40
CA GLN A 597 -14.59 -24.45 -18.05
C GLN A 597 -13.18 -24.74 -18.60
N GLU A 598 -12.76 -24.07 -19.68
CA GLU A 598 -11.43 -24.27 -20.28
C GLU A 598 -10.33 -23.66 -19.38
N PHE A 599 -10.62 -22.52 -18.78
CA PHE A 599 -9.66 -21.80 -17.92
C PHE A 599 -9.97 -21.94 -16.42
N ASP A 600 -11.08 -22.59 -16.04
CA ASP A 600 -11.60 -22.68 -14.67
C ASP A 600 -11.73 -21.30 -14.01
N ILE A 601 -12.31 -20.34 -14.75
CA ILE A 601 -12.48 -18.95 -14.32
C ILE A 601 -13.96 -18.63 -14.14
N HIS A 602 -14.33 -18.23 -12.92
CA HIS A 602 -15.63 -17.64 -12.63
C HIS A 602 -15.59 -16.13 -12.80
N THR A 603 -16.54 -15.58 -13.54
CA THR A 603 -16.65 -14.13 -13.76
C THR A 603 -18.00 -13.62 -13.33
N ARG A 604 -18.00 -12.42 -12.75
CA ARG A 604 -19.21 -11.69 -12.35
C ARG A 604 -19.17 -10.29 -12.93
N TRP A 605 -20.26 -9.93 -13.58
CA TRP A 605 -20.42 -8.63 -14.20
C TRP A 605 -21.79 -8.05 -13.83
N ILE A 606 -21.86 -6.73 -13.65
CA ILE A 606 -23.14 -6.01 -13.59
C ILE A 606 -23.20 -5.11 -14.80
N ILE A 607 -24.31 -5.21 -15.53
CA ILE A 607 -24.64 -4.30 -16.62
C ILE A 607 -25.76 -3.36 -16.15
N ALA A 608 -25.65 -2.08 -16.49
CA ALA A 608 -26.61 -1.06 -16.07
C ALA A 608 -26.86 -0.04 -17.18
N SER A 609 -28.08 0.42 -17.32
CA SER A 609 -28.48 1.42 -18.34
C SER A 609 -29.64 2.28 -17.82
N LYS A 610 -29.78 3.49 -18.35
CA LYS A 610 -30.98 4.31 -18.18
C LYS A 610 -32.19 3.72 -18.92
N ASN A 611 -31.94 2.91 -19.96
CA ASN A 611 -33.01 2.30 -20.75
C ASN A 611 -33.64 1.12 -19.99
N PRO A 612 -34.97 1.19 -19.65
CA PRO A 612 -35.67 0.13 -18.94
C PRO A 612 -35.83 -1.18 -19.77
N GLU A 613 -35.67 -1.10 -21.09
CA GLU A 613 -35.77 -2.28 -21.98
C GLU A 613 -34.63 -3.29 -21.71
N LEU A 614 -33.53 -2.87 -21.04
CA LEU A 614 -32.46 -3.77 -20.60
C LEU A 614 -33.04 -4.95 -19.80
N SER A 615 -33.93 -4.68 -18.83
CA SER A 615 -34.51 -5.73 -17.96
C SER A 615 -35.52 -6.66 -18.67
N LYS A 616 -35.99 -6.27 -19.84
CA LYS A 616 -36.99 -7.01 -20.61
C LYS A 616 -36.38 -7.82 -21.76
N SER A 617 -35.11 -7.58 -22.07
CA SER A 617 -34.41 -8.29 -23.15
C SER A 617 -34.31 -9.79 -22.88
N ASP A 618 -34.68 -10.62 -23.84
CA ASP A 618 -34.54 -12.08 -23.73
C ASP A 618 -33.08 -12.51 -23.51
N ILE A 619 -32.13 -11.77 -24.08
CA ILE A 619 -30.69 -12.03 -23.91
C ILE A 619 -30.31 -11.87 -22.43
N ILE A 620 -30.80 -10.80 -21.80
CA ILE A 620 -30.52 -10.51 -20.40
C ILE A 620 -31.29 -11.44 -19.47
N LEU A 621 -32.59 -11.65 -19.72
CA LEU A 621 -33.45 -12.50 -18.90
C LEU A 621 -32.97 -13.94 -18.82
N LYS A 622 -32.37 -14.46 -19.91
CA LYS A 622 -31.85 -15.82 -19.97
C LYS A 622 -30.58 -16.01 -19.14
N ASN A 623 -29.75 -14.97 -19.01
CA ASN A 623 -28.41 -15.05 -18.43
C ASN A 623 -28.28 -14.35 -17.08
N ARG A 624 -29.29 -13.60 -16.63
CA ARG A 624 -29.24 -12.88 -15.36
C ARG A 624 -29.27 -13.80 -14.15
N VAL A 625 -28.54 -13.38 -13.13
CA VAL A 625 -28.57 -13.95 -11.78
C VAL A 625 -29.16 -12.91 -10.81
N GLU A 626 -29.94 -13.34 -9.84
CA GLU A 626 -30.53 -12.44 -8.86
C GLU A 626 -29.46 -11.93 -7.88
N ILE A 627 -29.49 -10.62 -7.63
CA ILE A 627 -28.68 -10.01 -6.57
C ILE A 627 -29.44 -10.18 -5.25
N PRO A 628 -28.84 -10.80 -4.21
CA PRO A 628 -29.49 -10.99 -2.92
C PRO A 628 -29.99 -9.68 -2.31
N ASP A 629 -31.20 -9.70 -1.72
CA ASP A 629 -31.79 -8.50 -1.11
C ASP A 629 -31.18 -8.14 0.24
N ASP A 630 -30.63 -9.11 0.95
CA ASP A 630 -30.03 -8.99 2.28
C ASP A 630 -28.63 -8.40 2.31
N LEU A 631 -28.10 -7.99 1.16
CA LEU A 631 -26.79 -7.33 1.07
C LEU A 631 -26.79 -5.99 1.83
N PRO A 632 -25.64 -5.63 2.46
CA PRO A 632 -25.51 -4.40 3.22
C PRO A 632 -25.82 -3.17 2.37
N ASN A 633 -26.37 -2.14 3.00
CA ASN A 633 -26.58 -0.85 2.34
C ASN A 633 -25.30 -0.02 2.43
N VAL A 634 -24.47 -0.09 1.40
CA VAL A 634 -23.19 0.61 1.32
C VAL A 634 -23.21 1.56 0.13
N GLN A 635 -22.87 2.81 0.36
CA GLN A 635 -22.73 3.81 -0.68
C GLN A 635 -21.32 4.37 -0.65
N TRP A 636 -20.65 4.37 -1.79
CA TRP A 636 -19.35 4.98 -1.95
C TRP A 636 -19.46 6.34 -2.62
N THR A 637 -18.87 7.32 -1.97
CA THR A 637 -18.72 8.70 -2.48
C THR A 637 -17.25 9.08 -2.39
N ASP A 638 -16.86 10.17 -3.05
CA ASP A 638 -15.50 10.72 -2.91
C ASP A 638 -15.17 11.15 -1.47
N GLN A 639 -16.19 11.36 -0.65
CA GLN A 639 -16.03 11.76 0.76
C GLN A 639 -16.03 10.57 1.74
N CYS A 640 -16.66 9.46 1.38
CA CYS A 640 -16.78 8.30 2.26
C CYS A 640 -16.96 7.02 1.45
N ALA A 641 -16.02 6.10 1.58
CA ALA A 641 -16.06 4.80 0.90
C ALA A 641 -15.63 3.68 1.88
N PRO A 642 -16.50 3.29 2.84
CA PRO A 642 -16.15 2.31 3.84
C PRO A 642 -15.95 0.92 3.22
N LEU A 643 -14.83 0.28 3.54
CA LEU A 643 -14.46 -1.05 3.06
C LEU A 643 -14.97 -2.16 3.99
N THR A 644 -14.96 -1.92 5.30
CA THR A 644 -15.33 -2.93 6.30
C THR A 644 -16.64 -3.67 6.01
N PRO A 645 -17.73 -3.01 5.54
CA PRO A 645 -19.00 -3.70 5.27
C PRO A 645 -18.98 -4.61 4.04
N VAL A 646 -18.02 -4.45 3.15
CA VAL A 646 -17.93 -5.19 1.88
C VAL A 646 -16.78 -6.20 1.84
N VAL A 647 -15.95 -6.26 2.90
CA VAL A 647 -14.88 -7.25 3.01
C VAL A 647 -15.47 -8.63 3.26
N ILE A 648 -15.00 -9.60 2.50
CA ILE A 648 -15.40 -11.01 2.62
C ILE A 648 -14.58 -11.66 3.74
N TRP A 649 -15.21 -11.89 4.90
CA TRP A 649 -14.56 -12.45 6.09
C TRP A 649 -14.66 -13.98 6.21
N SER A 650 -15.56 -14.63 5.47
CA SER A 650 -15.81 -16.07 5.58
C SER A 650 -15.41 -16.85 4.33
N ASN A 651 -15.02 -18.12 4.54
CA ASN A 651 -14.70 -19.05 3.45
C ASN A 651 -15.94 -19.55 2.67
N GLU A 652 -17.15 -19.09 2.97
CA GLU A 652 -18.40 -19.56 2.37
C GLU A 652 -18.50 -19.26 0.86
N ILE A 653 -17.71 -18.32 0.36
CA ILE A 653 -17.67 -18.00 -1.08
C ILE A 653 -16.66 -18.87 -1.85
N ARG A 654 -15.88 -19.72 -1.17
CA ARG A 654 -14.95 -20.67 -1.84
C ARG A 654 -15.63 -21.80 -2.60
N SER A 655 -16.94 -22.00 -2.42
CA SER A 655 -17.70 -23.04 -3.13
C SER A 655 -18.24 -22.59 -4.49
N THR A 656 -17.93 -21.35 -4.92
CA THR A 656 -18.35 -20.79 -6.22
C THR A 656 -17.17 -20.19 -7.01
N HIS A 657 -15.96 -20.66 -6.73
CA HIS A 657 -14.76 -20.30 -7.49
C HIS A 657 -14.12 -21.54 -8.06
#